data_3c9af3478ee39051f827ea03a92e14ac
#
_entry.id   3c9af3478ee39051f827ea03a92e14ac
#
_cell.length_a   1.000
_cell.length_b   1.000
_cell.length_c   1.000
_cell.angle_alpha   90.00
_cell.angle_beta   90.00
_cell.angle_gamma   90.00
#
_symmetry.space_group_name_H-M   'P 1'
#
loop_
_entity.id
_entity.type
_entity.pdbx_description
1 polymer ?
#
loop_
_entity_poly.entity_id
_entity_poly.type
_entity_poly.pdbx_seq_one_letter_code
_entity_poly.pdbx_strand_id
1 'polypeptide(L)'
;MISLRWLPLGLACLTLSVQAETLQEVTVTAAALGETPLDASQPVSVLRGPALERRRSVSLGDTLDGLPGVSSSGSTSGRPVIRGFAGPRVGITENGLDTLDASSLSPDHAVAADPLAARQIEVLRGPATLLYGSGASGGLVNVVTDLIPTEARTKMGGELLLGHDSAAREGTAAFRLTGGLRAPERSGGLNWTLGGLHRDAGDYRIPETAVRGDPTSASGRLPGSASAADSLSGGLSWTDRWGVAGFSYSSLDSRYGIPAEPSVAIDLRNRRTEGLLELDEPLPGLSSLRLRGTEVRYRHAEFSVATGAVGTAFDSVGRDLRLEALHTEILRLRGVFGAHVRQRDLSAQGEEAYLPSARESEDALFWVAERALGPGRIEFGLRQAQARRTPEAASGQTARRFDPRSFSLGGQWPLSTGITLLATAAAAQRAPAIEELYAQGAHAATRTYELGDAALATERSRSLDLALRGRQAGLTWKFGGFERRFANYIAGFATDINGDGVADRVDATGTVVNSAAQPDSGEFGRLAYQQAGARFRGLEAELSWSPAASPWRFSGMADAVRGTVDGLGAAPRTPPLRIGATVDLVSGPWAGFVSVLRAADQNRTGPFETATPGYTRVDAELSYRLALGANRIATFFVQGRNLTNQDIRLATSYVKDLVPLPGRSVWAGLRVKM
;
A
#
# COMPACT_ATOMS: atom_id res chain seq x y z
N MET A 1 -9.44 54.64 51.58
CA MET A 1 -9.41 55.04 50.16
C MET A 1 -8.07 54.57 49.55
N ILE A 2 -8.04 53.45 48.91
CA ILE A 2 -6.82 52.88 48.25
C ILE A 2 -7.14 52.89 46.78
N SER A 3 -6.43 53.70 46.03
CA SER A 3 -6.57 53.84 44.56
C SER A 3 -5.78 52.72 43.83
N LEU A 4 -6.50 51.84 43.15
CA LEU A 4 -5.92 50.84 42.25
C LEU A 4 -5.54 51.53 40.93
N ARG A 5 -4.26 51.58 40.61
CA ARG A 5 -3.73 51.99 39.29
C ARG A 5 -3.73 50.83 38.35
N TRP A 6 -4.44 50.91 37.23
CA TRP A 6 -4.39 50.00 36.11
C TRP A 6 -3.15 50.26 35.26
N LEU A 7 -2.28 49.23 35.09
CA LEU A 7 -1.24 49.23 34.07
C LEU A 7 -1.82 48.66 32.76
N PRO A 8 -1.62 49.32 31.62
CA PRO A 8 -1.99 48.72 30.34
C PRO A 8 -0.92 47.68 29.92
N LEU A 9 -1.31 46.39 29.79
CA LEU A 9 -0.54 45.39 29.11
C LEU A 9 -0.57 45.71 27.61
N GLY A 10 0.54 46.23 27.08
CA GLY A 10 0.77 46.36 25.65
C GLY A 10 0.93 44.98 24.99
N LEU A 11 -0.07 44.58 24.19
CA LEU A 11 -0.02 43.42 23.34
C LEU A 11 0.91 43.73 22.15
N ALA A 12 2.18 43.33 22.22
CA ALA A 12 3.08 43.41 21.09
C ALA A 12 2.68 42.31 20.07
N CYS A 13 1.96 42.69 19.01
CA CYS A 13 1.75 41.87 17.85
C CYS A 13 3.10 41.67 17.13
N LEU A 14 3.80 40.57 17.44
CA LEU A 14 4.87 40.07 16.63
C LEU A 14 4.25 39.50 15.34
N THR A 15 4.30 40.27 14.26
CA THR A 15 4.02 39.79 12.90
C THR A 15 5.15 38.89 12.48
N LEU A 16 5.05 37.58 12.82
CA LEU A 16 5.84 36.54 12.20
C LEU A 16 5.32 36.38 10.78
N SER A 17 6.10 36.85 9.80
CA SER A 17 5.93 36.52 8.41
C SER A 17 6.18 35.01 8.27
N VAL A 18 5.09 34.23 8.20
CA VAL A 18 5.13 32.85 7.78
C VAL A 18 5.55 32.85 6.31
N GLN A 19 6.83 32.55 6.05
CA GLN A 19 7.24 32.18 4.70
C GLN A 19 6.41 30.96 4.32
N ALA A 20 5.57 31.10 3.29
CA ALA A 20 4.93 29.98 2.65
C ALA A 20 6.04 29.00 2.26
N GLU A 21 6.04 27.81 2.86
CA GLU A 21 6.86 26.70 2.40
C GLU A 21 6.56 26.57 0.89
N THR A 22 7.54 26.85 0.05
CA THR A 22 7.45 26.57 -1.40
C THR A 22 7.15 25.08 -1.48
N LEU A 23 5.94 24.77 -1.95
CA LEU A 23 5.52 23.39 -2.22
C LEU A 23 6.57 22.81 -3.17
N GLN A 24 7.50 22.02 -2.63
CA GLN A 24 8.40 21.25 -3.47
C GLN A 24 7.53 20.40 -4.41
N GLU A 25 7.78 20.52 -5.68
CA GLU A 25 7.07 19.76 -6.70
C GLU A 25 7.19 18.27 -6.38
N VAL A 26 6.06 17.62 -6.18
CA VAL A 26 6.01 16.22 -5.79
C VAL A 26 6.18 15.39 -7.06
N THR A 27 7.31 14.71 -7.19
CA THR A 27 7.55 13.79 -8.30
C THR A 27 7.06 12.40 -7.94
N VAL A 28 6.37 11.74 -8.87
CA VAL A 28 5.98 10.33 -8.77
C VAL A 28 7.16 9.49 -9.23
N THR A 29 7.85 8.84 -8.31
CA THR A 29 9.03 8.02 -8.61
C THR A 29 8.66 6.70 -9.27
N ALA A 30 7.43 6.24 -9.08
CA ALA A 30 6.87 5.06 -9.76
C ALA A 30 6.38 5.36 -11.19
N ALA A 31 6.35 6.61 -11.65
CA ALA A 31 6.06 6.92 -13.05
C ALA A 31 7.34 6.84 -13.89
N ALA A 32 7.25 6.26 -15.09
CA ALA A 32 8.41 5.99 -15.95
C ALA A 32 9.24 7.24 -16.27
N LEU A 33 8.59 8.39 -16.37
CA LEU A 33 9.19 9.64 -16.85
C LEU A 33 9.32 10.72 -15.76
N GLY A 34 9.18 10.34 -14.48
CA GLY A 34 9.35 11.27 -13.36
C GLY A 34 8.28 12.36 -13.33
N GLU A 35 7.03 12.01 -13.55
CA GLU A 35 5.90 12.93 -13.63
C GLU A 35 5.44 13.42 -12.28
N THR A 36 4.81 14.61 -12.25
CA THR A 36 4.04 15.01 -11.06
C THR A 36 2.70 14.25 -11.01
N PRO A 37 2.04 14.13 -9.84
CA PRO A 37 0.70 13.51 -9.76
C PRO A 37 -0.34 14.20 -10.65
N LEU A 38 -0.11 15.48 -10.96
CA LEU A 38 -0.93 16.25 -11.88
C LEU A 38 -0.61 15.99 -13.34
N ASP A 39 0.59 15.49 -13.66
CA ASP A 39 1.01 15.24 -15.04
C ASP A 39 0.91 13.75 -15.40
N ALA A 40 0.70 12.88 -14.45
CA ALA A 40 0.55 11.45 -14.72
C ALA A 40 -0.69 11.16 -15.57
N SER A 41 -0.50 10.36 -16.62
CA SER A 41 -1.57 9.89 -17.49
C SER A 41 -2.52 8.91 -16.78
N GLN A 42 -2.02 8.21 -15.76
CA GLN A 42 -2.77 7.29 -14.91
C GLN A 42 -3.22 7.95 -13.60
N PRO A 43 -4.31 7.48 -12.97
CA PRO A 43 -4.71 7.95 -11.66
C PRO A 43 -3.65 7.57 -10.59
N VAL A 44 -2.98 8.57 -10.05
CA VAL A 44 -1.98 8.43 -8.98
C VAL A 44 -2.42 9.22 -7.76
N SER A 45 -2.24 8.66 -6.56
CA SER A 45 -2.30 9.38 -5.29
C SER A 45 -0.93 9.34 -4.63
N VAL A 46 -0.47 10.46 -4.08
CA VAL A 46 0.81 10.57 -3.38
C VAL A 46 0.56 11.09 -1.97
N LEU A 47 1.00 10.33 -0.98
CA LEU A 47 1.08 10.76 0.42
C LEU A 47 2.51 11.16 0.77
N ARG A 48 2.71 12.40 1.21
CA ARG A 48 4.00 12.96 1.63
C ARG A 48 3.80 14.01 2.73
N GLY A 49 4.83 14.22 3.56
CA GLY A 49 4.82 15.26 4.59
C GLY A 49 3.58 15.18 5.50
N PRO A 50 2.90 16.31 5.81
CA PRO A 50 1.77 16.32 6.73
C PRO A 50 0.61 15.40 6.33
N ALA A 51 0.39 15.17 5.03
CA ALA A 51 -0.65 14.26 4.55
C ALA A 51 -0.33 12.80 4.88
N LEU A 52 0.92 12.38 4.78
CA LEU A 52 1.38 11.06 5.21
C LEU A 52 1.39 10.96 6.74
N GLU A 53 1.93 11.96 7.42
CA GLU A 53 2.09 11.99 8.88
C GLU A 53 0.77 11.77 9.62
N ARG A 54 -0.34 12.38 9.14
CA ARG A 54 -1.68 12.22 9.72
C ARG A 54 -2.30 10.85 9.53
N ARG A 55 -1.91 10.15 8.46
CA ARG A 55 -2.49 8.86 8.08
C ARG A 55 -1.68 7.67 8.57
N ARG A 56 -0.43 7.87 8.97
CA ARG A 56 0.46 6.79 9.44
C ARG A 56 -0.24 5.90 10.45
N SER A 57 -0.22 4.60 10.18
CA SER A 57 -0.82 3.56 10.99
C SER A 57 0.15 2.37 11.10
N VAL A 58 -0.23 1.34 11.83
CA VAL A 58 0.57 0.13 12.02
C VAL A 58 0.82 -0.58 10.68
N SER A 59 -0.18 -0.57 9.79
CA SER A 59 -0.10 -1.26 8.51
C SER A 59 -0.12 -0.30 7.31
N LEU A 60 0.38 -0.78 6.18
CA LEU A 60 0.37 -0.04 4.92
C LEU A 60 -1.07 0.15 4.40
N GLY A 61 -1.92 -0.87 4.52
CA GLY A 61 -3.31 -0.79 4.11
C GLY A 61 -4.09 0.27 4.89
N ASP A 62 -3.95 0.30 6.21
CA ASP A 62 -4.66 1.27 7.05
C ASP A 62 -4.13 2.70 6.85
N THR A 63 -2.85 2.87 6.56
CA THR A 63 -2.27 4.18 6.19
C THR A 63 -2.89 4.72 4.91
N LEU A 64 -3.24 3.86 3.97
CA LEU A 64 -3.79 4.22 2.66
C LEU A 64 -5.33 4.20 2.63
N ASP A 65 -5.99 3.58 3.63
CA ASP A 65 -7.45 3.51 3.68
C ASP A 65 -8.09 4.90 3.63
N GLY A 66 -9.17 5.02 2.84
CA GLY A 66 -9.84 6.30 2.61
C GLY A 66 -9.16 7.21 1.58
N LEU A 67 -8.14 6.73 0.84
CA LEU A 67 -7.83 7.28 -0.47
C LEU A 67 -8.86 6.78 -1.49
N PRO A 68 -9.24 7.58 -2.50
CA PRO A 68 -10.19 7.13 -3.53
C PRO A 68 -9.72 5.84 -4.20
N GLY A 69 -10.62 4.85 -4.26
CA GLY A 69 -10.32 3.53 -4.83
C GLY A 69 -9.37 2.67 -4.02
N VAL A 70 -9.00 3.06 -2.79
CA VAL A 70 -8.06 2.31 -1.93
C VAL A 70 -8.70 1.98 -0.59
N SER A 71 -8.67 0.72 -0.21
CA SER A 71 -9.14 0.20 1.08
C SER A 71 -8.06 -0.65 1.74
N SER A 72 -8.24 -0.99 3.01
CA SER A 72 -7.43 -1.97 3.72
C SER A 72 -8.08 -3.36 3.69
N SER A 73 -7.29 -4.43 3.77
CA SER A 73 -7.80 -5.78 4.05
C SER A 73 -8.16 -5.96 5.53
N GLY A 74 -7.85 -4.99 6.39
CA GLY A 74 -8.05 -5.05 7.82
C GLY A 74 -7.06 -5.97 8.54
N SER A 75 -7.29 -6.23 9.82
CA SER A 75 -6.43 -6.97 10.75
C SER A 75 -5.09 -6.28 11.08
N THR A 76 -4.26 -6.94 11.88
CA THR A 76 -2.93 -6.44 12.27
C THR A 76 -1.94 -6.34 11.10
N SER A 77 -2.16 -7.11 10.03
CA SER A 77 -1.33 -7.16 8.81
C SER A 77 -1.72 -6.15 7.73
N GLY A 78 -2.93 -5.63 7.72
CA GLY A 78 -3.55 -4.64 6.84
C GLY A 78 -2.88 -4.40 5.48
N ARG A 79 -3.26 -5.20 4.45
CA ARG A 79 -2.74 -5.05 3.11
C ARG A 79 -3.61 -4.10 2.26
N PRO A 80 -3.04 -3.28 1.35
CA PRO A 80 -3.82 -2.42 0.47
C PRO A 80 -4.70 -3.22 -0.50
N VAL A 81 -5.94 -2.77 -0.67
CA VAL A 81 -6.89 -3.23 -1.68
C VAL A 81 -7.16 -2.08 -2.64
N ILE A 82 -6.88 -2.24 -3.93
CA ILE A 82 -7.01 -1.18 -4.93
C ILE A 82 -8.13 -1.54 -5.89
N ARG A 83 -9.21 -0.74 -5.94
CA ARG A 83 -10.37 -0.95 -6.83
C ARG A 83 -10.99 -2.35 -6.70
N GLY A 84 -10.95 -2.93 -5.48
CA GLY A 84 -11.41 -4.28 -5.20
C GLY A 84 -10.43 -5.39 -5.57
N PHE A 85 -9.21 -5.06 -6.00
CA PHE A 85 -8.13 -6.04 -6.23
C PHE A 85 -7.22 -6.12 -5.01
N ALA A 86 -6.85 -7.35 -4.64
CA ALA A 86 -5.96 -7.65 -3.53
C ALA A 86 -4.99 -8.79 -3.91
N GLY A 87 -4.13 -9.18 -2.96
CA GLY A 87 -3.20 -10.30 -3.11
C GLY A 87 -2.26 -10.12 -4.30
N PRO A 88 -2.10 -11.13 -5.15
CA PRO A 88 -1.11 -11.13 -6.23
C PRO A 88 -1.40 -10.15 -7.38
N ARG A 89 -2.50 -9.38 -7.31
CA ARG A 89 -2.83 -8.34 -8.30
C ARG A 89 -2.44 -6.94 -7.87
N VAL A 90 -2.09 -6.73 -6.60
CA VAL A 90 -1.60 -5.45 -6.09
C VAL A 90 -0.12 -5.57 -5.77
N GLY A 91 0.71 -4.96 -6.61
CA GLY A 91 2.15 -4.90 -6.38
C GLY A 91 2.48 -3.99 -5.21
N ILE A 92 3.44 -4.40 -4.39
CA ILE A 92 4.01 -3.54 -3.34
C ILE A 92 5.51 -3.49 -3.56
N THR A 93 6.01 -2.27 -3.69
CA THR A 93 7.44 -2.01 -3.93
C THR A 93 8.00 -1.05 -2.89
N GLU A 94 9.29 -1.16 -2.64
CA GLU A 94 10.08 -0.18 -1.92
C GLU A 94 11.11 0.39 -2.88
N ASN A 95 11.09 1.72 -3.07
CA ASN A 95 11.93 2.43 -4.04
C ASN A 95 11.85 1.88 -5.47
N GLY A 96 10.69 1.33 -5.88
CA GLY A 96 10.46 0.76 -7.20
C GLY A 96 10.92 -0.68 -7.40
N LEU A 97 11.42 -1.35 -6.35
CA LEU A 97 11.79 -2.77 -6.34
C LEU A 97 10.83 -3.56 -5.43
N ASP A 98 10.53 -4.80 -5.79
CA ASP A 98 9.58 -5.66 -5.08
C ASP A 98 10.00 -5.86 -3.61
N THR A 99 9.02 -5.98 -2.70
CA THR A 99 9.29 -6.30 -1.29
C THR A 99 9.79 -7.72 -1.08
N LEU A 100 9.50 -8.64 -2.00
CA LEU A 100 9.93 -10.04 -2.01
C LEU A 100 9.59 -10.80 -0.71
N ASP A 101 8.59 -10.30 0.00
CA ASP A 101 8.03 -10.88 1.23
C ASP A 101 6.93 -11.92 0.93
N ALA A 102 6.36 -12.51 1.99
CA ALA A 102 5.26 -13.46 1.87
C ALA A 102 3.86 -12.79 1.96
N SER A 103 3.78 -11.44 1.98
CA SER A 103 2.51 -10.73 2.23
C SER A 103 1.46 -10.93 1.13
N SER A 104 1.85 -11.37 -0.06
CA SER A 104 0.90 -11.68 -1.13
C SER A 104 0.22 -13.04 -0.97
N LEU A 105 0.80 -13.95 -0.20
CA LEU A 105 0.33 -15.32 -0.05
C LEU A 105 -0.92 -15.39 0.84
N SER A 106 -0.92 -14.65 1.94
CA SER A 106 -2.00 -14.67 2.92
C SER A 106 -2.36 -13.27 3.42
N PRO A 107 -3.64 -13.02 3.76
CA PRO A 107 -4.08 -11.72 4.27
C PRO A 107 -3.60 -11.40 5.70
N ASP A 108 -3.15 -12.38 6.49
CA ASP A 108 -2.55 -12.20 7.82
C ASP A 108 -1.05 -11.95 7.76
N HIS A 109 -0.41 -12.14 6.62
CA HIS A 109 1.00 -11.83 6.43
C HIS A 109 1.20 -10.32 6.22
N ALA A 110 1.84 -9.66 7.17
CA ALA A 110 2.12 -8.23 7.08
C ALA A 110 3.11 -7.91 5.94
N VAL A 111 2.91 -6.75 5.32
CA VAL A 111 3.88 -6.21 4.36
C VAL A 111 5.15 -5.82 5.10
N ALA A 112 6.30 -6.27 4.60
CA ALA A 112 7.61 -5.98 5.20
C ALA A 112 8.14 -4.56 4.89
N ALA A 113 7.24 -3.57 4.83
CA ALA A 113 7.55 -2.16 4.62
C ALA A 113 6.75 -1.31 5.63
N ASP A 114 7.45 -0.72 6.62
CA ASP A 114 6.78 0.08 7.65
C ASP A 114 6.46 1.50 7.15
N PRO A 115 5.20 1.96 7.25
CA PRO A 115 4.80 3.31 6.84
C PRO A 115 5.51 4.45 7.61
N LEU A 116 6.03 4.19 8.83
CA LEU A 116 6.78 5.18 9.59
C LEU A 116 8.17 5.45 8.99
N ALA A 117 8.75 4.48 8.28
CA ALA A 117 10.02 4.65 7.57
C ALA A 117 9.85 5.41 6.24
N ALA A 118 8.63 5.50 5.72
CA ALA A 118 8.34 6.12 4.44
C ALA A 118 8.49 7.64 4.45
N ARG A 119 9.11 8.18 3.40
CA ARG A 119 9.11 9.64 3.08
C ARG A 119 7.94 10.01 2.19
N GLN A 120 7.54 9.06 1.34
CA GLN A 120 6.45 9.20 0.39
C GLN A 120 5.85 7.82 0.15
N ILE A 121 4.55 7.75 -0.04
CA ILE A 121 3.86 6.55 -0.50
C ILE A 121 3.05 6.92 -1.73
N GLU A 122 3.26 6.18 -2.80
CA GLU A 122 2.61 6.38 -4.09
C GLU A 122 1.65 5.24 -4.36
N VAL A 123 0.44 5.55 -4.79
CA VAL A 123 -0.56 4.56 -5.17
C VAL A 123 -0.96 4.80 -6.61
N LEU A 124 -0.55 3.89 -7.48
CA LEU A 124 -0.94 3.87 -8.88
C LEU A 124 -2.17 2.97 -9.03
N ARG A 125 -3.27 3.54 -9.50
CA ARG A 125 -4.52 2.83 -9.76
C ARG A 125 -4.61 2.46 -11.23
N GLY A 126 -4.92 1.21 -11.51
CA GLY A 126 -4.92 0.68 -12.86
C GLY A 126 -3.71 -0.21 -13.14
N PRO A 127 -3.50 -0.66 -14.37
CA PRO A 127 -2.45 -1.61 -14.68
C PRO A 127 -1.06 -0.95 -14.70
N ALA A 128 -0.34 -1.06 -13.60
CA ALA A 128 1.08 -0.68 -13.52
C ALA A 128 2.02 -1.82 -14.00
N THR A 129 1.46 -2.85 -14.63
CA THR A 129 2.22 -4.02 -15.12
C THR A 129 3.32 -3.70 -16.10
N LEU A 130 3.19 -2.62 -16.84
CA LEU A 130 4.21 -2.20 -17.79
C LEU A 130 5.56 -1.96 -17.14
N LEU A 131 5.57 -1.30 -16.00
CA LEU A 131 6.79 -0.98 -15.30
C LEU A 131 7.17 -2.05 -14.26
N TYR A 132 6.19 -2.60 -13.54
CA TYR A 132 6.42 -3.36 -12.32
C TYR A 132 6.06 -4.85 -12.41
N GLY A 133 5.69 -5.33 -13.59
CA GLY A 133 5.47 -6.75 -13.86
C GLY A 133 4.10 -7.28 -13.48
N SER A 134 4.00 -8.61 -13.45
CA SER A 134 2.75 -9.35 -13.32
C SER A 134 1.97 -9.02 -12.05
N GLY A 135 2.65 -8.80 -10.94
CA GLY A 135 2.04 -8.51 -9.64
C GLY A 135 1.31 -7.17 -9.53
N ALA A 136 1.44 -6.26 -10.51
CA ALA A 136 0.83 -4.94 -10.48
C ALA A 136 -0.37 -4.81 -11.43
N SER A 137 -1.05 -5.91 -11.77
CA SER A 137 -2.19 -5.87 -12.71
C SER A 137 -3.41 -5.10 -12.16
N GLY A 138 -3.64 -5.08 -10.88
CA GLY A 138 -4.70 -4.33 -10.19
C GLY A 138 -4.31 -2.89 -9.85
N GLY A 139 -3.04 -2.69 -9.54
CA GLY A 139 -2.44 -1.43 -9.12
C GLY A 139 -1.10 -1.66 -8.42
N LEU A 140 -0.47 -0.57 -8.01
CA LEU A 140 0.82 -0.59 -7.33
C LEU A 140 0.81 0.36 -6.13
N VAL A 141 1.45 -0.06 -5.05
CA VAL A 141 1.86 0.81 -3.95
C VAL A 141 3.38 0.84 -3.91
N ASN A 142 3.96 2.03 -4.06
CA ASN A 142 5.40 2.23 -3.95
C ASN A 142 5.73 3.03 -2.68
N VAL A 143 6.49 2.43 -1.78
CA VAL A 143 7.00 3.05 -0.56
C VAL A 143 8.37 3.64 -0.85
N VAL A 144 8.49 4.94 -0.76
CA VAL A 144 9.76 5.65 -0.99
C VAL A 144 10.40 5.96 0.35
N THR A 145 11.57 5.38 0.62
CA THR A 145 12.27 5.53 1.91
C THR A 145 13.34 6.62 1.89
N ASP A 146 13.90 6.95 0.72
CA ASP A 146 15.01 7.91 0.57
C ASP A 146 16.21 7.57 1.48
N LEU A 147 16.49 6.26 1.63
CA LEU A 147 17.66 5.79 2.40
C LEU A 147 18.97 6.05 1.65
N ILE A 148 18.96 5.91 0.32
CA ILE A 148 20.06 6.30 -0.55
C ILE A 148 19.78 7.73 -1.03
N PRO A 149 20.43 8.78 -0.46
CA PRO A 149 20.20 10.15 -0.90
C PRO A 149 20.64 10.37 -2.34
N THR A 150 19.76 10.86 -3.18
CA THR A 150 20.08 11.18 -4.59
C THR A 150 20.47 12.63 -4.82
N GLU A 151 20.24 13.49 -3.81
CA GLU A 151 20.61 14.90 -3.84
C GLU A 151 21.76 15.19 -2.87
N ALA A 152 22.64 16.10 -3.27
CA ALA A 152 23.76 16.53 -2.43
C ALA A 152 23.26 17.28 -1.19
N ARG A 153 23.68 16.84 -0.02
CA ARG A 153 23.32 17.44 1.27
C ARG A 153 24.51 18.20 1.84
N THR A 154 24.28 19.42 2.27
CA THR A 154 25.32 20.30 2.84
C THR A 154 25.14 20.54 4.33
N LYS A 155 24.00 20.15 4.89
CA LYS A 155 23.66 20.35 6.31
C LYS A 155 23.14 19.07 6.90
N MET A 156 23.31 18.92 8.21
CA MET A 156 22.61 17.89 8.97
C MET A 156 21.13 18.28 9.10
N GLY A 157 20.29 17.29 8.94
CA GLY A 157 18.86 17.39 9.17
C GLY A 157 18.37 16.16 9.93
N GLY A 158 17.20 16.25 10.50
CA GLY A 158 16.65 15.11 11.22
C GLY A 158 15.21 15.28 11.60
N GLU A 159 14.64 14.17 12.00
CA GLU A 159 13.27 14.08 12.50
C GLU A 159 13.23 13.10 13.67
N LEU A 160 12.55 13.47 14.74
CA LEU A 160 12.24 12.61 15.89
C LEU A 160 10.71 12.58 16.05
N LEU A 161 10.15 11.41 16.27
CA LEU A 161 8.74 11.19 16.60
C LEU A 161 8.68 10.41 17.91
N LEU A 162 7.91 10.94 18.88
CA LEU A 162 7.50 10.23 20.07
C LEU A 162 5.98 10.29 20.15
N GLY A 163 5.32 9.17 20.40
CA GLY A 163 3.86 9.10 20.42
C GLY A 163 3.31 8.01 21.32
N HIS A 164 2.05 8.22 21.74
CA HIS A 164 1.30 7.22 22.49
C HIS A 164 -0.16 7.17 22.00
N ASP A 165 -0.66 5.96 21.71
CA ASP A 165 -2.06 5.69 21.36
C ASP A 165 -2.79 4.98 22.48
N SER A 166 -4.00 5.45 22.80
CA SER A 166 -4.78 4.97 23.93
C SER A 166 -5.54 3.68 23.66
N ALA A 167 -5.86 3.34 22.39
CA ALA A 167 -6.63 2.11 22.08
C ALA A 167 -5.80 0.87 22.38
N ALA A 168 -4.59 0.80 21.87
CA ALA A 168 -3.66 -0.30 22.05
C ALA A 168 -2.65 -0.07 23.20
N ARG A 169 -2.66 1.09 23.87
CA ARG A 169 -1.57 1.55 24.76
C ARG A 169 -0.22 1.54 24.03
N GLU A 170 -0.25 1.87 22.75
CA GLU A 170 0.93 1.84 21.90
C GLU A 170 1.91 2.95 22.29
N GLY A 171 3.16 2.61 22.48
CA GLY A 171 4.29 3.52 22.54
C GLY A 171 5.06 3.48 21.23
N THR A 172 5.34 4.66 20.65
CA THR A 172 6.10 4.77 19.39
C THR A 172 7.24 5.76 19.56
N ALA A 173 8.46 5.36 19.20
CA ALA A 173 9.63 6.21 19.07
C ALA A 173 10.29 5.97 17.72
N ALA A 174 10.47 7.01 16.91
CA ALA A 174 11.16 6.90 15.64
C ALA A 174 12.07 8.10 15.41
N PHE A 175 13.20 7.86 14.78
CA PHE A 175 14.11 8.94 14.39
C PHE A 175 14.62 8.74 12.97
N ARG A 176 14.99 9.84 12.35
CA ARG A 176 15.71 9.88 11.08
C ARG A 176 16.72 11.01 11.12
N LEU A 177 17.96 10.70 10.79
CA LEU A 177 19.06 11.65 10.66
C LEU A 177 19.59 11.61 9.24
N THR A 178 19.95 12.77 8.73
CA THR A 178 20.47 12.91 7.37
C THR A 178 21.62 13.92 7.37
N GLY A 179 22.59 13.75 6.48
CA GLY A 179 23.69 14.69 6.36
C GLY A 179 24.52 14.44 5.13
N GLY A 180 25.48 15.32 4.94
CA GLY A 180 26.45 15.19 3.86
C GLY A 180 27.77 15.88 4.19
N LEU A 181 28.82 15.40 3.56
CA LEU A 181 30.18 15.95 3.62
C LEU A 181 30.56 16.36 2.20
N ARG A 182 30.91 17.62 2.02
CA ARG A 182 31.37 18.17 0.74
C ARG A 182 32.81 18.66 0.88
N ALA A 183 33.66 18.27 -0.03
CA ALA A 183 34.98 18.89 -0.13
C ALA A 183 34.83 20.29 -0.76
N PRO A 184 35.47 21.34 -0.21
CA PRO A 184 35.29 22.74 -0.65
C PRO A 184 35.56 22.99 -2.14
N GLU A 185 36.38 22.19 -2.78
CA GLU A 185 36.80 22.35 -4.18
C GLU A 185 36.29 21.25 -5.13
N ARG A 186 35.45 20.33 -4.68
CA ARG A 186 34.92 19.21 -5.47
C ARG A 186 33.44 19.38 -5.76
N SER A 187 33.01 19.00 -6.97
CA SER A 187 31.61 18.97 -7.36
C SER A 187 30.82 17.88 -6.61
N GLY A 188 31.52 16.83 -6.14
CA GLY A 188 30.91 15.67 -5.50
C GLY A 188 30.88 15.73 -3.97
N GLY A 189 30.06 14.89 -3.36
CA GLY A 189 29.94 14.79 -1.92
C GLY A 189 29.37 13.45 -1.46
N LEU A 190 29.81 13.05 -0.26
CA LEU A 190 29.24 11.91 0.46
C LEU A 190 27.96 12.34 1.18
N ASN A 191 26.87 11.61 0.99
CA ASN A 191 25.62 11.82 1.72
C ASN A 191 25.28 10.57 2.53
N TRP A 192 24.54 10.75 3.62
CA TRP A 192 24.14 9.66 4.47
C TRP A 192 22.74 9.85 5.06
N THR A 193 22.09 8.74 5.35
CA THR A 193 20.82 8.66 6.10
C THR A 193 20.96 7.57 7.16
N LEU A 194 20.42 7.80 8.35
CA LEU A 194 20.27 6.84 9.43
C LEU A 194 18.87 6.95 9.99
N GLY A 195 18.19 5.83 10.22
CA GLY A 195 16.83 5.79 10.76
C GLY A 195 16.65 4.64 11.74
N GLY A 196 15.74 4.83 12.68
CA GLY A 196 15.34 3.79 13.62
C GLY A 196 13.89 3.98 14.07
N LEU A 197 13.25 2.87 14.43
CA LEU A 197 11.88 2.80 14.92
C LEU A 197 11.80 1.77 16.03
N HIS A 198 11.11 2.12 17.10
CA HIS A 198 10.61 1.20 18.12
C HIS A 198 9.12 1.46 18.32
N ARG A 199 8.31 0.41 18.29
CA ARG A 199 6.87 0.45 18.55
C ARG A 199 6.48 -0.79 19.36
N ASP A 200 5.68 -0.57 20.41
CA ASP A 200 5.09 -1.63 21.23
C ASP A 200 3.63 -1.29 21.49
N ALA A 201 2.72 -2.23 21.20
CA ALA A 201 1.28 -2.09 21.33
C ALA A 201 0.68 -3.36 21.93
N GLY A 202 -0.14 -3.20 22.96
CA GLY A 202 -0.99 -4.28 23.47
C GLY A 202 -2.26 -4.49 22.63
N ASP A 203 -3.09 -5.40 23.07
CA ASP A 203 -4.40 -5.63 22.44
C ASP A 203 -5.22 -4.34 22.42
N TYR A 204 -5.77 -3.99 21.27
CA TYR A 204 -6.55 -2.77 21.11
C TYR A 204 -7.99 -2.91 21.60
N ARG A 205 -8.58 -1.77 21.99
CA ARG A 205 -9.98 -1.70 22.40
C ARG A 205 -10.90 -1.80 21.20
N ILE A 206 -12.00 -2.54 21.37
CA ILE A 206 -13.09 -2.69 20.39
C ILE A 206 -14.39 -2.11 20.97
N PRO A 207 -15.30 -1.56 20.11
CA PRO A 207 -16.56 -0.96 20.56
C PRO A 207 -17.57 -1.96 21.12
N GLU A 208 -17.64 -3.12 20.49
CA GLU A 208 -18.61 -4.18 20.78
C GLU A 208 -17.89 -5.51 21.07
N THR A 209 -18.40 -6.61 20.54
CA THR A 209 -17.80 -7.94 20.66
C THR A 209 -16.91 -8.27 19.45
N ALA A 210 -15.93 -9.14 19.65
CA ALA A 210 -15.02 -9.58 18.59
C ALA A 210 -15.80 -10.25 17.45
N VAL A 211 -16.57 -11.29 17.76
CA VAL A 211 -17.41 -11.99 16.80
C VAL A 211 -18.75 -11.25 16.64
N ARG A 212 -19.06 -10.89 15.42
CA ARG A 212 -20.29 -10.17 15.11
C ARG A 212 -21.52 -11.00 15.44
N GLY A 213 -22.39 -10.45 16.30
CA GLY A 213 -23.66 -11.10 16.71
C GLY A 213 -23.49 -12.16 17.78
N ASP A 214 -22.29 -12.40 18.30
CA ASP A 214 -22.03 -13.29 19.41
C ASP A 214 -21.69 -12.52 20.70
N PRO A 215 -22.65 -12.32 21.62
CA PRO A 215 -22.43 -11.58 22.86
C PRO A 215 -21.50 -12.32 23.84
N THR A 216 -21.19 -13.59 23.59
CA THR A 216 -20.31 -14.40 24.46
C THR A 216 -18.83 -14.29 24.03
N SER A 217 -18.58 -13.76 22.85
CA SER A 217 -17.21 -13.56 22.37
C SER A 217 -16.49 -12.41 23.09
N ALA A 218 -15.18 -12.32 22.94
CA ALA A 218 -14.34 -11.31 23.60
C ALA A 218 -14.89 -9.89 23.41
N SER A 219 -14.92 -9.10 24.48
CA SER A 219 -15.35 -7.70 24.50
C SER A 219 -14.31 -6.79 25.17
N GLY A 220 -14.42 -5.50 24.93
CA GLY A 220 -13.52 -4.49 25.49
C GLY A 220 -12.15 -4.44 24.82
N ARG A 221 -11.44 -5.55 24.70
CA ARG A 221 -10.18 -5.68 23.95
C ARG A 221 -10.20 -6.91 23.06
N LEU A 222 -9.59 -6.78 21.88
CA LEU A 222 -9.50 -7.87 20.90
C LEU A 222 -8.25 -8.71 21.19
N PRO A 223 -8.41 -9.96 21.67
CA PRO A 223 -7.28 -10.83 21.91
C PRO A 223 -6.49 -11.10 20.62
N GLY A 224 -5.16 -11.21 20.73
CA GLY A 224 -4.29 -11.47 19.59
C GLY A 224 -4.11 -10.26 18.66
N SER A 225 -4.45 -9.04 19.09
CA SER A 225 -4.21 -7.83 18.30
C SER A 225 -2.98 -7.02 18.73
N ALA A 226 -2.23 -7.50 19.71
CA ALA A 226 -0.98 -6.91 20.15
C ALA A 226 0.08 -6.96 19.05
N SER A 227 0.95 -5.95 18.98
CA SER A 227 2.04 -5.90 18.01
C SER A 227 3.25 -5.12 18.53
N ALA A 228 4.45 -5.52 18.08
CA ALA A 228 5.69 -4.80 18.33
C ALA A 228 6.50 -4.74 17.04
N ALA A 229 7.31 -3.69 16.87
CA ALA A 229 8.21 -3.58 15.73
C ALA A 229 9.46 -2.78 16.10
N ASP A 230 10.61 -3.31 15.70
CA ASP A 230 11.91 -2.67 15.77
C ASP A 230 12.52 -2.57 14.38
N SER A 231 12.99 -1.39 13.99
CA SER A 231 13.64 -1.19 12.71
C SER A 231 14.90 -0.33 12.85
N LEU A 232 15.94 -0.71 12.12
CA LEU A 232 17.14 0.08 11.95
C LEU A 232 17.48 0.14 10.47
N SER A 233 17.81 1.33 9.98
CA SER A 233 18.12 1.53 8.56
C SER A 233 19.23 2.56 8.38
N GLY A 234 20.01 2.40 7.33
CA GLY A 234 21.06 3.35 6.98
C GLY A 234 21.41 3.27 5.51
N GLY A 235 21.86 4.38 4.95
CA GLY A 235 22.30 4.44 3.57
C GLY A 235 23.37 5.51 3.37
N LEU A 236 24.18 5.30 2.36
CA LEU A 236 25.26 6.15 1.93
C LEU A 236 25.15 6.37 0.42
N SER A 237 25.50 7.56 -0.05
CA SER A 237 25.66 7.82 -1.47
C SER A 237 26.78 8.82 -1.74
N TRP A 238 27.38 8.68 -2.91
CA TRP A 238 28.21 9.70 -3.51
C TRP A 238 27.44 10.34 -4.65
N THR A 239 27.29 11.65 -4.60
CA THR A 239 26.65 12.44 -5.67
C THR A 239 27.71 13.34 -6.32
N ASP A 240 27.73 13.38 -7.65
CA ASP A 240 28.64 14.23 -8.43
C ASP A 240 27.95 14.64 -9.74
N ARG A 241 28.67 15.34 -10.63
CA ARG A 241 28.17 15.74 -11.95
C ARG A 241 27.82 14.57 -12.86
N TRP A 242 28.44 13.42 -12.66
CA TRP A 242 28.17 12.22 -13.45
C TRP A 242 26.91 11.47 -12.98
N GLY A 243 26.38 11.84 -11.81
CA GLY A 243 25.20 11.18 -11.22
C GLY A 243 25.39 10.76 -9.76
N VAL A 244 24.84 9.60 -9.41
CA VAL A 244 24.78 9.07 -8.04
C VAL A 244 25.17 7.61 -8.02
N ALA A 245 26.01 7.22 -7.04
CA ALA A 245 26.19 5.83 -6.64
C ALA A 245 25.91 5.70 -5.14
N GLY A 246 25.15 4.70 -4.73
CA GLY A 246 24.78 4.55 -3.34
C GLY A 246 24.35 3.14 -2.96
N PHE A 247 24.26 2.97 -1.65
CA PHE A 247 23.94 1.70 -1.02
C PHE A 247 23.15 1.96 0.26
N SER A 248 22.21 1.07 0.60
CA SER A 248 21.49 1.09 1.86
C SER A 248 21.27 -0.31 2.41
N TYR A 249 21.06 -0.35 3.72
CA TYR A 249 20.64 -1.52 4.45
C TYR A 249 19.50 -1.15 5.40
N SER A 250 18.49 -2.01 5.49
CA SER A 250 17.42 -1.90 6.48
C SER A 250 17.10 -3.25 7.11
N SER A 251 16.74 -3.20 8.38
CA SER A 251 16.26 -4.34 9.15
C SER A 251 14.91 -3.98 9.75
N LEU A 252 13.97 -4.92 9.70
CA LEU A 252 12.69 -4.86 10.39
C LEU A 252 12.49 -6.19 11.12
N ASP A 253 12.31 -6.12 12.43
CA ASP A 253 11.85 -7.20 13.28
C ASP A 253 10.46 -6.82 13.79
N SER A 254 9.45 -7.63 13.53
CA SER A 254 8.08 -7.35 13.94
C SER A 254 7.45 -8.62 14.52
N ARG A 255 6.74 -8.43 15.61
CA ARG A 255 5.93 -9.48 16.24
C ARG A 255 4.50 -9.00 16.33
N TYR A 256 3.54 -9.82 15.89
CA TYR A 256 2.13 -9.47 15.96
C TYR A 256 1.26 -10.71 16.09
N GLY A 257 0.10 -10.55 16.74
CA GLY A 257 -0.86 -11.62 16.88
C GLY A 257 -1.83 -11.72 15.70
N ILE A 258 -2.54 -12.82 15.61
CA ILE A 258 -3.60 -13.11 14.65
C ILE A 258 -4.94 -13.09 15.41
N PRO A 259 -5.73 -11.98 15.34
CA PRO A 259 -6.97 -11.90 16.14
C PRO A 259 -8.03 -12.93 15.78
N ALA A 260 -7.99 -13.47 14.55
CA ALA A 260 -8.86 -14.57 14.14
C ALA A 260 -8.45 -15.90 14.79
N GLU A 261 -7.21 -16.00 15.29
CA GLU A 261 -6.63 -17.14 15.98
C GLU A 261 -5.71 -16.67 17.11
N PRO A 262 -6.27 -16.20 18.25
CA PRO A 262 -5.51 -15.54 19.32
C PRO A 262 -4.44 -16.40 20.01
N SER A 263 -4.47 -17.70 19.80
CA SER A 263 -3.44 -18.66 20.27
C SER A 263 -2.16 -18.62 19.48
N VAL A 264 -2.17 -17.99 18.29
CA VAL A 264 -1.03 -17.91 17.36
C VAL A 264 -0.54 -16.47 17.23
N ALA A 265 0.76 -16.30 17.14
CA ALA A 265 1.40 -15.02 16.81
C ALA A 265 2.52 -15.24 15.80
N ILE A 266 2.93 -14.16 15.15
CA ILE A 266 3.91 -14.16 14.08
C ILE A 266 5.15 -13.39 14.51
N ASP A 267 6.34 -14.00 14.33
CA ASP A 267 7.64 -13.34 14.32
C ASP A 267 8.09 -13.14 12.87
N LEU A 268 8.15 -11.87 12.44
CA LEU A 268 8.61 -11.48 11.12
C LEU A 268 9.98 -10.82 11.21
N ARG A 269 10.92 -11.26 10.37
CA ARG A 269 12.24 -10.65 10.22
C ARG A 269 12.51 -10.35 8.76
N ASN A 270 12.79 -9.09 8.45
CA ASN A 270 13.14 -8.67 7.10
C ASN A 270 14.50 -7.96 7.11
N ARG A 271 15.38 -8.36 6.19
CA ARG A 271 16.70 -7.76 5.99
C ARG A 271 16.82 -7.43 4.51
N ARG A 272 16.91 -6.13 4.22
CA ARG A 272 16.96 -5.63 2.84
C ARG A 272 18.25 -4.87 2.61
N THR A 273 18.92 -5.21 1.54
CA THR A 273 20.09 -4.50 1.02
C THR A 273 19.74 -3.95 -0.35
N GLU A 274 20.01 -2.67 -0.60
CA GLU A 274 19.71 -2.02 -1.88
C GLU A 274 20.93 -1.26 -2.41
N GLY A 275 21.13 -1.32 -3.74
CA GLY A 275 22.16 -0.56 -4.46
C GLY A 275 21.52 0.31 -5.54
N LEU A 276 22.06 1.48 -5.77
CA LEU A 276 21.71 2.44 -6.80
C LEU A 276 22.94 2.94 -7.52
N LEU A 277 22.90 2.91 -8.86
CA LEU A 277 23.79 3.66 -9.74
C LEU A 277 22.93 4.44 -10.73
N GLU A 278 23.06 5.74 -10.75
CA GLU A 278 22.42 6.62 -11.72
C GLU A 278 23.49 7.46 -12.39
N LEU A 279 23.55 7.41 -13.72
CA LEU A 279 24.49 8.17 -14.54
C LEU A 279 23.71 9.20 -15.34
N ASP A 280 24.09 10.47 -15.20
CA ASP A 280 23.50 11.56 -15.94
C ASP A 280 24.23 11.75 -17.27
N GLU A 281 23.48 11.82 -18.37
CA GLU A 281 23.98 12.00 -19.74
C GLU A 281 25.16 11.07 -20.11
N PRO A 282 25.08 9.73 -19.82
CA PRO A 282 26.23 8.85 -19.97
C PRO A 282 26.67 8.66 -21.42
N LEU A 283 25.76 8.81 -22.37
CA LEU A 283 25.98 8.64 -23.80
C LEU A 283 25.10 9.61 -24.61
N PRO A 284 25.52 10.05 -25.81
CA PRO A 284 24.65 10.81 -26.68
C PRO A 284 23.32 10.09 -26.93
N GLY A 285 22.20 10.79 -26.71
CA GLY A 285 20.86 10.21 -26.86
C GLY A 285 20.27 9.60 -25.60
N LEU A 286 21.05 9.49 -24.51
CA LEU A 286 20.55 9.10 -23.19
C LEU A 286 20.66 10.27 -22.21
N SER A 287 19.53 10.64 -21.59
CA SER A 287 19.52 11.65 -20.51
C SER A 287 19.89 11.05 -19.17
N SER A 288 19.57 9.77 -18.92
CA SER A 288 20.08 9.05 -17.75
C SER A 288 20.10 7.53 -17.96
N LEU A 289 20.98 6.86 -17.22
CA LEU A 289 21.02 5.41 -17.09
C LEU A 289 20.97 5.08 -15.60
N ARG A 290 19.91 4.35 -15.17
CA ARG A 290 19.70 3.99 -13.79
C ARG A 290 19.70 2.49 -13.61
N LEU A 291 20.55 2.00 -12.70
CA LEU A 291 20.58 0.62 -12.25
C LEU A 291 20.20 0.58 -10.77
N ARG A 292 19.15 -0.15 -10.43
CA ARG A 292 18.76 -0.46 -9.04
C ARG A 292 18.75 -1.95 -8.83
N GLY A 293 19.18 -2.38 -7.64
CA GLY A 293 19.09 -3.78 -7.25
C GLY A 293 18.86 -3.94 -5.77
N THR A 294 18.13 -4.98 -5.39
CA THR A 294 17.93 -5.36 -3.99
C THR A 294 18.11 -6.85 -3.78
N GLU A 295 18.64 -7.21 -2.61
CA GLU A 295 18.52 -8.56 -2.03
C GLU A 295 17.72 -8.43 -0.73
N VAL A 296 16.72 -9.30 -0.60
CA VAL A 296 15.85 -9.39 0.57
C VAL A 296 15.96 -10.77 1.16
N ARG A 297 16.12 -10.83 2.48
CA ARG A 297 16.01 -12.04 3.28
C ARG A 297 14.88 -11.85 4.26
N TYR A 298 13.80 -12.55 4.01
CA TYR A 298 12.58 -12.49 4.79
C TYR A 298 12.37 -13.83 5.49
N ARG A 299 11.97 -13.76 6.76
CA ARG A 299 11.50 -14.90 7.53
C ARG A 299 10.25 -14.51 8.30
N HIS A 300 9.31 -15.43 8.35
CA HIS A 300 8.06 -15.33 9.06
C HIS A 300 7.81 -16.67 9.75
N ALA A 301 7.63 -16.66 11.05
CA ALA A 301 7.37 -17.86 11.82
C ALA A 301 6.08 -17.67 12.65
N GLU A 302 5.12 -18.54 12.46
CA GLU A 302 3.90 -18.67 13.25
C GLU A 302 4.18 -19.56 14.43
N PHE A 303 3.85 -19.12 15.62
CA PHE A 303 4.15 -19.85 16.83
C PHE A 303 2.98 -19.79 17.83
N SER A 304 2.83 -20.86 18.60
CA SER A 304 1.87 -20.89 19.70
C SER A 304 2.27 -19.92 20.81
N VAL A 305 1.36 -19.02 21.18
CA VAL A 305 1.59 -18.04 22.27
C VAL A 305 1.80 -18.74 23.61
N ALA A 306 1.13 -19.89 23.85
CA ALA A 306 1.19 -20.62 25.10
C ALA A 306 2.51 -21.39 25.29
N THR A 307 3.03 -22.01 24.23
CA THR A 307 4.17 -22.92 24.30
C THR A 307 5.44 -22.36 23.70
N GLY A 308 5.34 -21.34 22.82
CA GLY A 308 6.42 -20.84 22.00
C GLY A 308 6.86 -21.79 20.87
N ALA A 309 6.14 -22.91 20.68
CA ALA A 309 6.44 -23.85 19.59
C ALA A 309 6.09 -23.22 18.24
N VAL A 310 7.00 -23.36 17.27
CA VAL A 310 6.76 -22.92 15.88
C VAL A 310 5.89 -23.98 15.19
N GLY A 311 4.74 -23.55 14.67
CA GLY A 311 3.82 -24.35 13.86
C GLY A 311 4.20 -24.31 12.40
N THR A 312 4.27 -23.11 11.82
CA THR A 312 4.58 -22.90 10.40
C THR A 312 5.67 -21.83 10.22
N ALA A 313 6.54 -22.01 9.25
CA ALA A 313 7.57 -21.06 8.91
C ALA A 313 7.63 -20.83 7.41
N PHE A 314 7.75 -19.55 7.03
CA PHE A 314 7.98 -19.11 5.65
C PHE A 314 9.32 -18.38 5.59
N ASP A 315 10.23 -18.86 4.77
CA ASP A 315 11.51 -18.23 4.49
C ASP A 315 11.54 -17.80 3.02
N SER A 316 11.91 -16.56 2.75
CA SER A 316 12.05 -16.05 1.37
C SER A 316 13.40 -15.39 1.20
N VAL A 317 14.15 -15.79 0.19
CA VAL A 317 15.35 -15.10 -0.29
C VAL A 317 15.08 -14.63 -1.70
N GLY A 318 15.07 -13.32 -1.90
CA GLY A 318 14.73 -12.73 -3.17
C GLY A 318 15.74 -11.71 -3.65
N ARG A 319 15.81 -11.55 -4.98
CA ARG A 319 16.60 -10.51 -5.67
C ARG A 319 15.76 -9.86 -6.74
N ASP A 320 15.87 -8.55 -6.83
CA ASP A 320 15.22 -7.76 -7.86
C ASP A 320 16.23 -6.76 -8.43
N LEU A 321 16.43 -6.79 -9.74
CA LEU A 321 17.36 -5.94 -10.47
C LEU A 321 16.63 -5.25 -11.61
N ARG A 322 16.76 -3.92 -11.67
CA ARG A 322 16.11 -3.08 -12.66
C ARG A 322 17.10 -2.12 -13.30
N LEU A 323 17.17 -2.15 -14.63
CA LEU A 323 17.94 -1.23 -15.46
C LEU A 323 16.98 -0.36 -16.27
N GLU A 324 17.16 0.96 -16.24
CA GLU A 324 16.37 1.93 -16.99
C GLU A 324 17.30 2.89 -17.73
N ALA A 325 17.08 3.02 -19.04
CA ALA A 325 17.76 3.95 -19.91
C ALA A 325 16.78 4.99 -20.42
N LEU A 326 16.81 6.19 -19.85
CA LEU A 326 15.97 7.31 -20.26
C LEU A 326 16.59 7.95 -21.50
N HIS A 327 15.92 7.78 -22.64
CA HIS A 327 16.39 8.35 -23.90
C HIS A 327 15.84 9.77 -24.12
N THR A 328 16.67 10.62 -24.73
CA THR A 328 16.25 11.92 -25.23
C THR A 328 15.27 11.76 -26.39
N GLU A 329 14.86 12.85 -27.00
CA GLU A 329 13.88 12.80 -28.08
C GLU A 329 14.42 12.05 -29.31
N ILE A 330 13.94 10.83 -29.56
CA ILE A 330 14.19 10.01 -30.76
C ILE A 330 12.88 9.94 -31.56
N LEU A 331 12.87 10.40 -32.80
CA LEU A 331 11.66 10.46 -33.66
C LEU A 331 10.49 11.20 -32.98
N ARG A 332 10.78 12.23 -32.21
CA ARG A 332 9.81 12.98 -31.39
C ARG A 332 9.16 12.16 -30.26
N LEU A 333 9.82 11.10 -29.82
CA LEU A 333 9.44 10.28 -28.68
C LEU A 333 10.50 10.43 -27.59
N ARG A 334 10.10 10.82 -26.39
CA ARG A 334 10.90 10.76 -25.18
C ARG A 334 10.45 9.54 -24.38
N GLY A 335 11.36 8.76 -23.83
CA GLY A 335 10.92 7.55 -23.16
C GLY A 335 12.03 6.84 -22.39
N VAL A 336 11.68 5.68 -21.85
CA VAL A 336 12.57 4.80 -21.11
C VAL A 336 12.51 3.37 -21.67
N PHE A 337 13.67 2.83 -22.00
CA PHE A 337 13.87 1.41 -22.19
C PHE A 337 14.29 0.81 -20.85
N GLY A 338 13.76 -0.36 -20.51
CA GLY A 338 14.14 -1.03 -19.28
C GLY A 338 14.23 -2.53 -19.41
N ALA A 339 15.09 -3.09 -18.55
CA ALA A 339 15.20 -4.51 -18.27
C ALA A 339 14.94 -4.76 -16.78
N HIS A 340 14.26 -5.85 -16.46
CA HIS A 340 13.87 -6.20 -15.11
C HIS A 340 14.05 -7.70 -14.89
N VAL A 341 14.80 -8.07 -13.86
CA VAL A 341 15.07 -9.46 -13.49
C VAL A 341 14.72 -9.64 -12.02
N ARG A 342 13.79 -10.55 -11.73
CA ARG A 342 13.35 -10.84 -10.36
C ARG A 342 13.42 -12.35 -10.12
N GLN A 343 13.96 -12.73 -8.96
CA GLN A 343 13.98 -14.08 -8.46
C GLN A 343 13.56 -14.12 -6.99
N ARG A 344 12.82 -15.16 -6.61
CA ARG A 344 12.46 -15.45 -5.22
C ARG A 344 12.50 -16.96 -5.00
N ASP A 345 13.22 -17.40 -3.97
CA ASP A 345 13.17 -18.74 -3.42
C ASP A 345 12.32 -18.68 -2.15
N LEU A 346 11.15 -19.31 -2.16
CA LEU A 346 10.23 -19.40 -1.05
C LEU A 346 10.25 -20.82 -0.48
N SER A 347 10.46 -20.93 0.83
CA SER A 347 10.28 -22.17 1.59
C SER A 347 9.08 -22.01 2.51
N ALA A 348 8.16 -22.97 2.53
CA ALA A 348 7.06 -23.10 3.44
C ALA A 348 7.15 -24.44 4.15
N GLN A 349 7.18 -24.45 5.49
CA GLN A 349 7.36 -25.65 6.31
C GLN A 349 6.48 -25.59 7.54
N GLY A 350 5.84 -26.70 7.90
CA GLY A 350 4.99 -26.81 9.08
C GLY A 350 3.63 -27.40 8.76
N GLU A 351 2.78 -27.49 9.79
CA GLU A 351 1.46 -28.15 9.70
C GLU A 351 0.46 -27.35 8.84
N GLU A 352 0.58 -26.03 8.80
CA GLU A 352 -0.26 -25.14 7.99
C GLU A 352 0.40 -24.68 6.69
N ALA A 353 1.46 -25.37 6.27
CA ALA A 353 2.12 -25.11 4.99
C ALA A 353 1.24 -25.61 3.83
N TYR A 354 0.19 -24.85 3.47
CA TYR A 354 -0.73 -25.18 2.36
C TYR A 354 -0.09 -25.00 0.97
N LEU A 355 1.17 -24.54 0.91
CA LEU A 355 1.96 -24.33 -0.30
C LEU A 355 3.24 -25.16 -0.28
N PRO A 356 3.67 -25.74 -1.40
CA PRO A 356 5.01 -26.29 -1.50
C PRO A 356 6.06 -25.18 -1.53
N SER A 357 7.27 -25.46 -1.06
CA SER A 357 8.42 -24.62 -1.34
C SER A 357 8.58 -24.45 -2.85
N ALA A 358 8.90 -23.24 -3.30
CA ALA A 358 8.94 -22.96 -4.74
C ALA A 358 9.93 -21.85 -5.09
N ARG A 359 10.51 -21.95 -6.29
CA ARG A 359 11.26 -20.88 -6.94
C ARG A 359 10.39 -20.14 -7.93
N GLU A 360 10.39 -18.82 -7.84
CA GLU A 360 9.78 -17.92 -8.81
C GLU A 360 10.85 -17.10 -9.52
N SER A 361 10.70 -16.90 -10.82
CA SER A 361 11.50 -15.91 -11.56
C SER A 361 10.63 -15.16 -12.58
N GLU A 362 10.99 -13.92 -12.84
CA GLU A 362 10.42 -13.10 -13.93
C GLU A 362 11.51 -12.24 -14.54
N ASP A 363 11.78 -12.45 -15.84
CA ASP A 363 12.70 -11.66 -16.65
C ASP A 363 11.89 -10.87 -17.67
N ALA A 364 12.14 -9.57 -17.83
CA ALA A 364 11.33 -8.73 -18.70
C ALA A 364 12.11 -7.61 -19.36
N LEU A 365 11.64 -7.23 -20.55
CA LEU A 365 11.99 -5.99 -21.22
C LEU A 365 10.74 -5.11 -21.34
N PHE A 366 10.92 -3.80 -21.21
CA PHE A 366 9.83 -2.86 -21.39
C PHE A 366 10.31 -1.56 -22.07
N TRP A 367 9.37 -0.88 -22.69
CA TRP A 367 9.55 0.45 -23.25
C TRP A 367 8.31 1.27 -22.97
N VAL A 368 8.51 2.45 -22.40
CA VAL A 368 7.45 3.46 -22.21
C VAL A 368 7.94 4.73 -22.87
N ALA A 369 7.10 5.34 -23.68
CA ALA A 369 7.45 6.58 -24.34
C ALA A 369 6.23 7.50 -24.49
N GLU A 370 6.51 8.80 -24.54
CA GLU A 370 5.52 9.84 -24.72
C GLU A 370 5.85 10.74 -25.91
N ARG A 371 4.82 11.37 -26.44
CA ARG A 371 4.92 12.36 -27.50
C ARG A 371 3.94 13.51 -27.26
N ALA A 372 4.42 14.73 -27.38
CA ALA A 372 3.55 15.90 -27.48
C ALA A 372 2.73 15.84 -28.78
N LEU A 373 1.44 16.10 -28.70
CA LEU A 373 0.52 16.10 -29.83
C LEU A 373 -0.42 17.31 -29.71
N GLY A 374 -0.09 18.40 -30.43
CA GLY A 374 -0.76 19.67 -30.28
C GLY A 374 -0.68 20.18 -28.84
N PRO A 375 -1.81 20.54 -28.19
CA PRO A 375 -1.82 20.97 -26.80
C PRO A 375 -1.77 19.83 -25.81
N GLY A 376 -1.90 18.58 -26.27
CA GLY A 376 -1.94 17.39 -25.46
C GLY A 376 -0.69 16.54 -25.57
N ARG A 377 -0.73 15.39 -24.90
CA ARG A 377 0.34 14.40 -24.87
C ARG A 377 -0.28 13.00 -24.97
N ILE A 378 0.38 12.12 -25.68
CA ILE A 378 0.10 10.69 -25.72
C ILE A 378 1.28 9.93 -25.15
N GLU A 379 1.00 8.85 -24.44
CA GLU A 379 1.95 7.91 -23.85
C GLU A 379 1.59 6.50 -24.30
N PHE A 380 2.58 5.70 -24.63
CA PHE A 380 2.38 4.29 -24.87
C PHE A 380 3.45 3.47 -24.16
N GLY A 381 3.10 2.23 -23.86
CA GLY A 381 4.00 1.33 -23.19
C GLY A 381 3.84 -0.09 -23.68
N LEU A 382 4.96 -0.82 -23.69
CA LEU A 382 5.09 -2.22 -24.06
C LEU A 382 5.91 -2.96 -23.00
N ARG A 383 5.50 -4.17 -22.63
CA ARG A 383 6.29 -5.09 -21.82
C ARG A 383 6.15 -6.50 -22.34
N GLN A 384 7.26 -7.20 -22.44
CA GLN A 384 7.34 -8.64 -22.66
C GLN A 384 8.08 -9.23 -21.47
N ALA A 385 7.49 -10.22 -20.82
CA ALA A 385 8.14 -10.94 -19.73
C ALA A 385 8.14 -12.45 -19.97
N GLN A 386 9.00 -13.14 -19.23
CA GLN A 386 9.01 -14.57 -19.06
C GLN A 386 8.98 -14.88 -17.59
N ALA A 387 7.96 -15.58 -17.12
CA ALA A 387 7.78 -15.96 -15.73
C ALA A 387 7.83 -17.49 -15.57
N ARG A 388 8.53 -17.94 -14.54
CA ARG A 388 8.61 -19.38 -14.19
C ARG A 388 8.18 -19.57 -12.76
N ARG A 389 7.48 -20.67 -12.49
CA ARG A 389 7.06 -21.15 -11.18
C ARG A 389 7.50 -22.60 -11.07
N THR A 390 8.45 -22.86 -10.18
CA THR A 390 9.08 -24.17 -10.04
C THR A 390 8.89 -24.65 -8.60
N PRO A 391 7.88 -25.48 -8.33
CA PRO A 391 7.72 -26.11 -7.02
C PRO A 391 8.86 -27.07 -6.75
N GLU A 392 9.11 -27.38 -5.48
CA GLU A 392 10.08 -28.39 -5.10
C GLU A 392 9.65 -29.77 -5.63
N ALA A 393 10.64 -30.60 -5.96
CA ALA A 393 10.39 -31.91 -6.58
C ALA A 393 9.58 -32.87 -5.67
N ALA A 394 9.75 -32.75 -4.35
CA ALA A 394 9.04 -33.57 -3.36
C ALA A 394 7.52 -33.35 -3.37
N SER A 395 7.04 -32.19 -3.85
CA SER A 395 5.60 -31.90 -3.96
C SER A 395 4.89 -32.72 -5.06
N GLY A 396 5.62 -33.33 -5.98
CA GLY A 396 5.05 -34.00 -7.17
C GLY A 396 4.37 -33.05 -8.18
N GLN A 397 4.44 -31.74 -7.94
CA GLN A 397 3.82 -30.73 -8.79
C GLN A 397 4.69 -30.33 -9.97
N THR A 398 4.09 -29.89 -11.07
CA THR A 398 4.81 -29.60 -12.32
C THR A 398 5.20 -28.12 -12.40
N ALA A 399 6.46 -27.86 -12.76
CA ALA A 399 6.94 -26.51 -13.05
C ALA A 399 6.18 -25.88 -14.23
N ARG A 400 5.89 -24.58 -14.13
CA ARG A 400 5.14 -23.83 -15.15
C ARG A 400 5.93 -22.63 -15.65
N ARG A 401 5.75 -22.35 -16.94
CA ARG A 401 6.32 -21.20 -17.63
C ARG A 401 5.21 -20.42 -18.31
N PHE A 402 5.30 -19.08 -18.22
CA PHE A 402 4.37 -18.14 -18.80
C PHE A 402 5.13 -17.01 -19.50
N ASP A 403 4.57 -16.48 -20.59
CA ASP A 403 5.16 -15.39 -21.37
C ASP A 403 4.17 -14.20 -21.43
N PRO A 404 3.93 -13.49 -20.30
CA PRO A 404 2.96 -12.41 -20.26
C PRO A 404 3.43 -11.20 -21.06
N ARG A 405 2.46 -10.58 -21.77
CA ARG A 405 2.64 -9.37 -22.58
C ARG A 405 1.67 -8.30 -22.12
N SER A 406 2.14 -7.07 -22.03
CA SER A 406 1.27 -5.95 -21.66
C SER A 406 1.52 -4.76 -22.60
N PHE A 407 0.43 -4.06 -22.89
CA PHE A 407 0.42 -2.86 -23.72
C PHE A 407 -0.45 -1.80 -23.06
N SER A 408 -0.07 -0.52 -23.15
CA SER A 408 -0.93 0.61 -22.77
C SER A 408 -0.83 1.74 -23.78
N LEU A 409 -1.93 2.49 -23.88
CA LEU A 409 -2.01 3.75 -24.57
C LEU A 409 -2.74 4.72 -23.65
N GLY A 410 -2.06 5.78 -23.26
CA GLY A 410 -2.59 6.87 -22.43
C GLY A 410 -2.56 8.21 -23.17
N GLY A 411 -3.27 9.17 -22.63
CA GLY A 411 -3.19 10.52 -23.14
C GLY A 411 -3.82 11.54 -22.22
N GLN A 412 -3.36 12.78 -22.38
CA GLN A 412 -3.85 13.96 -21.70
C GLN A 412 -4.19 15.02 -22.73
N TRP A 413 -5.38 15.59 -22.63
CA TRP A 413 -5.85 16.64 -23.52
C TRP A 413 -6.41 17.82 -22.74
N PRO A 414 -5.77 19.00 -22.77
CA PRO A 414 -6.39 20.22 -22.28
C PRO A 414 -7.64 20.53 -23.12
N LEU A 415 -8.80 20.56 -22.48
CA LEU A 415 -10.08 20.89 -23.12
C LEU A 415 -10.34 22.40 -23.08
N SER A 416 -9.89 23.03 -21.99
CA SER A 416 -9.95 24.47 -21.77
C SER A 416 -8.91 24.88 -20.73
N THR A 417 -8.78 26.19 -20.47
CA THR A 417 -7.91 26.69 -19.40
C THR A 417 -8.33 26.05 -18.06
N GLY A 418 -7.43 25.24 -17.50
CA GLY A 418 -7.64 24.59 -16.20
C GLY A 418 -8.45 23.28 -16.22
N ILE A 419 -8.88 22.77 -17.38
CA ILE A 419 -9.57 21.48 -17.50
C ILE A 419 -8.82 20.55 -18.45
N THR A 420 -8.50 19.35 -18.01
CA THR A 420 -7.78 18.32 -18.77
C THR A 420 -8.56 17.01 -18.78
N LEU A 421 -8.73 16.43 -19.95
CA LEU A 421 -9.19 15.04 -20.14
C LEU A 421 -7.98 14.10 -20.04
N LEU A 422 -8.15 13.03 -19.26
CA LEU A 422 -7.23 11.91 -19.15
C LEU A 422 -7.92 10.67 -19.68
N ALA A 423 -7.26 9.90 -20.52
CA ALA A 423 -7.76 8.64 -21.03
C ALA A 423 -6.62 7.62 -21.09
N THR A 424 -6.84 6.41 -20.58
CA THR A 424 -5.87 5.32 -20.65
C THR A 424 -6.57 4.02 -20.98
N ALA A 425 -6.12 3.34 -22.02
CA ALA A 425 -6.52 1.99 -22.38
C ALA A 425 -5.32 1.04 -22.20
N ALA A 426 -5.55 -0.14 -21.62
CA ALA A 426 -4.49 -1.12 -21.48
C ALA A 426 -5.00 -2.55 -21.71
N ALA A 427 -4.09 -3.38 -22.25
CA ALA A 427 -4.20 -4.82 -22.27
C ALA A 427 -3.07 -5.39 -21.41
N ALA A 428 -3.40 -5.99 -20.30
CA ALA A 428 -2.43 -6.51 -19.34
C ALA A 428 -2.58 -8.02 -19.17
N GLN A 429 -1.43 -8.69 -19.04
CA GLN A 429 -1.36 -10.12 -18.77
C GLN A 429 -0.57 -10.36 -17.49
N ARG A 430 -0.99 -11.36 -16.70
CA ARG A 430 -0.40 -11.76 -15.44
C ARG A 430 -0.16 -13.27 -15.42
N ALA A 431 1.05 -13.69 -15.06
CA ALA A 431 1.29 -15.08 -14.73
C ALA A 431 0.53 -15.45 -13.44
N PRO A 432 -0.05 -16.64 -13.33
CA PRO A 432 -0.60 -17.13 -12.07
C PRO A 432 0.44 -17.09 -10.94
N ALA A 433 -0.01 -16.84 -9.72
CA ALA A 433 0.80 -16.91 -8.52
C ALA A 433 0.97 -18.37 -8.04
N ILE A 434 1.92 -18.61 -7.14
CA ILE A 434 2.19 -19.97 -6.66
C ILE A 434 1.02 -20.56 -5.89
N GLU A 435 0.31 -19.74 -5.09
CA GLU A 435 -0.88 -20.15 -4.37
C GLU A 435 -2.04 -20.53 -5.32
N GLU A 436 -2.20 -19.80 -6.41
CA GLU A 436 -3.22 -20.10 -7.42
C GLU A 436 -2.93 -21.42 -8.16
N LEU A 437 -1.64 -21.77 -8.34
CA LEU A 437 -1.21 -22.97 -9.03
C LEU A 437 -1.10 -24.18 -8.12
N TYR A 438 -0.63 -24.01 -6.89
CA TYR A 438 -0.09 -25.11 -6.10
C TYR A 438 -0.65 -25.22 -4.68
N ALA A 439 -1.59 -24.37 -4.26
CA ALA A 439 -2.22 -24.49 -2.96
C ALA A 439 -2.86 -25.88 -2.80
N GLN A 440 -2.68 -26.49 -1.63
CA GLN A 440 -3.29 -27.77 -1.29
C GLN A 440 -3.35 -27.91 0.24
N GLY A 441 -4.35 -27.33 0.87
CA GLY A 441 -4.48 -27.44 2.32
C GLY A 441 -5.38 -26.41 2.98
N ALA A 442 -5.50 -26.56 4.30
CA ALA A 442 -6.18 -25.63 5.17
C ALA A 442 -5.37 -24.33 5.29
N HIS A 443 -6.07 -23.21 5.20
CA HIS A 443 -5.52 -21.87 5.36
C HIS A 443 -6.32 -21.17 6.47
N ALA A 444 -5.83 -21.26 7.70
CA ALA A 444 -6.56 -20.82 8.89
C ALA A 444 -6.92 -19.32 8.85
N ALA A 445 -6.00 -18.47 8.38
CA ALA A 445 -6.19 -17.03 8.28
C ALA A 445 -7.36 -16.60 7.38
N THR A 446 -7.71 -17.39 6.39
CA THR A 446 -8.85 -17.14 5.48
C THR A 446 -10.07 -17.98 5.85
N ARG A 447 -9.89 -18.98 6.70
CA ARG A 447 -10.87 -20.03 7.03
C ARG A 447 -11.34 -20.77 5.77
N THR A 448 -10.41 -21.03 4.85
CA THR A 448 -10.65 -21.77 3.61
C THR A 448 -9.68 -22.95 3.49
N TYR A 449 -10.12 -24.00 2.82
CA TYR A 449 -9.27 -25.05 2.31
C TYR A 449 -9.06 -24.79 0.84
N GLU A 450 -7.82 -24.51 0.44
CA GLU A 450 -7.50 -23.99 -0.88
C GLU A 450 -6.87 -25.07 -1.77
N LEU A 451 -7.38 -25.15 -2.99
CA LEU A 451 -6.91 -26.06 -4.03
C LEU A 451 -6.46 -25.25 -5.25
N GLY A 452 -5.16 -25.26 -5.49
CA GLY A 452 -4.57 -24.69 -6.69
C GLY A 452 -4.87 -25.53 -7.93
N ASP A 453 -4.68 -24.92 -9.09
CA ASP A 453 -4.78 -25.62 -10.37
C ASP A 453 -3.53 -25.33 -11.22
N ALA A 454 -2.66 -26.33 -11.36
CA ALA A 454 -1.47 -26.23 -12.18
C ALA A 454 -1.77 -26.08 -13.69
N ALA A 455 -3.01 -26.25 -14.13
CA ALA A 455 -3.42 -26.04 -15.53
C ALA A 455 -3.77 -24.57 -15.85
N LEU A 456 -3.85 -23.68 -14.88
CA LEU A 456 -4.18 -22.27 -15.08
C LEU A 456 -3.28 -21.63 -16.14
N ALA A 457 -3.92 -20.85 -17.03
CA ALA A 457 -3.25 -20.08 -18.06
C ALA A 457 -2.95 -18.64 -17.59
N THR A 458 -2.12 -17.92 -18.33
CA THR A 458 -1.86 -16.49 -18.13
C THR A 458 -3.17 -15.72 -18.08
N GLU A 459 -3.45 -15.01 -16.97
CA GLU A 459 -4.62 -14.15 -16.81
C GLU A 459 -4.54 -12.95 -17.75
N ARG A 460 -5.64 -12.62 -18.44
CA ARG A 460 -5.71 -11.54 -19.43
C ARG A 460 -6.81 -10.55 -19.10
N SER A 461 -6.45 -9.27 -19.07
CA SER A 461 -7.39 -8.18 -18.84
C SER A 461 -7.27 -7.09 -19.89
N ARG A 462 -8.39 -6.38 -20.13
CA ARG A 462 -8.45 -5.11 -20.85
C ARG A 462 -9.08 -4.07 -19.96
N SER A 463 -8.52 -2.89 -19.92
CA SER A 463 -9.04 -1.78 -19.11
C SER A 463 -9.17 -0.50 -19.90
N LEU A 464 -10.14 0.31 -19.50
CA LEU A 464 -10.34 1.69 -19.94
C LEU A 464 -10.53 2.54 -18.69
N ASP A 465 -9.74 3.57 -18.55
CA ASP A 465 -9.83 4.60 -17.54
C ASP A 465 -10.06 5.95 -18.23
N LEU A 466 -11.07 6.69 -17.78
CA LEU A 466 -11.39 8.03 -18.24
C LEU A 466 -11.51 8.95 -17.04
N ALA A 467 -10.87 10.12 -17.08
CA ALA A 467 -11.00 11.11 -16.02
C ALA A 467 -10.96 12.54 -16.56
N LEU A 468 -11.68 13.41 -15.89
CA LEU A 468 -11.58 14.85 -16.03
C LEU A 468 -10.90 15.41 -14.78
N ARG A 469 -9.94 16.28 -14.99
CA ARG A 469 -9.22 17.00 -13.95
C ARG A 469 -9.35 18.49 -14.19
N GLY A 470 -9.64 19.23 -13.11
CA GLY A 470 -9.75 20.68 -13.16
C GLY A 470 -8.92 21.37 -12.09
N ARG A 471 -8.43 22.59 -12.42
CA ARG A 471 -7.77 23.48 -11.48
C ARG A 471 -8.14 24.94 -11.81
N GLN A 472 -8.82 25.59 -10.86
CA GLN A 472 -9.21 26.99 -11.01
C GLN A 472 -9.42 27.66 -9.64
N ALA A 473 -8.90 28.84 -9.41
CA ALA A 473 -9.15 29.67 -8.23
C ALA A 473 -9.04 28.93 -6.87
N GLY A 474 -7.98 28.16 -6.69
CA GLY A 474 -7.75 27.37 -5.47
C GLY A 474 -8.55 26.08 -5.38
N LEU A 475 -9.45 25.82 -6.33
CA LEU A 475 -10.18 24.57 -6.46
C LEU A 475 -9.42 23.60 -7.38
N THR A 476 -9.16 22.40 -6.89
CA THR A 476 -8.70 21.26 -7.69
C THR A 476 -9.70 20.13 -7.57
N TRP A 477 -10.00 19.48 -8.67
CA TRP A 477 -10.93 18.36 -8.68
C TRP A 477 -10.54 17.34 -9.74
N LYS A 478 -10.93 16.07 -9.50
CA LYS A 478 -10.77 14.97 -10.41
C LYS A 478 -11.99 14.06 -10.31
N PHE A 479 -12.61 13.77 -11.45
CA PHE A 479 -13.68 12.79 -11.60
C PHE A 479 -13.27 11.75 -12.61
N GLY A 480 -13.34 10.49 -12.25
CA GLY A 480 -12.96 9.40 -13.14
C GLY A 480 -13.85 8.20 -13.03
N GLY A 481 -13.87 7.43 -14.10
CA GLY A 481 -14.50 6.13 -14.18
C GLY A 481 -13.56 5.14 -14.81
N PHE A 482 -13.71 3.89 -14.43
CA PHE A 482 -12.92 2.80 -15.00
C PHE A 482 -13.78 1.58 -15.29
N GLU A 483 -13.35 0.81 -16.28
CA GLU A 483 -13.83 -0.53 -16.54
C GLU A 483 -12.66 -1.44 -16.83
N ARG A 484 -12.66 -2.64 -16.21
CA ARG A 484 -11.73 -3.72 -16.50
C ARG A 484 -12.49 -5.00 -16.77
N ARG A 485 -12.19 -5.63 -17.90
CA ARG A 485 -12.72 -6.93 -18.29
C ARG A 485 -11.61 -7.96 -18.35
N PHE A 486 -11.85 -9.10 -17.74
CA PHE A 486 -10.99 -10.26 -17.79
C PHE A 486 -11.60 -11.32 -18.69
N ALA A 487 -10.79 -11.92 -19.54
CA ALA A 487 -11.18 -13.08 -20.32
C ALA A 487 -11.13 -14.36 -19.47
N ASN A 488 -10.23 -14.39 -18.49
CA ASN A 488 -9.95 -15.55 -17.65
C ASN A 488 -9.38 -15.10 -16.30
N TYR A 489 -10.21 -14.47 -15.50
CA TYR A 489 -9.92 -14.05 -14.13
C TYR A 489 -9.73 -15.26 -13.23
N ILE A 490 -8.63 -15.32 -12.49
CA ILE A 490 -8.37 -16.40 -11.54
C ILE A 490 -9.05 -16.09 -10.22
N ALA A 491 -9.93 -16.97 -9.74
CA ALA A 491 -10.63 -16.85 -8.46
C ALA A 491 -10.79 -18.22 -7.80
N GLY A 492 -10.96 -18.21 -6.48
CA GLY A 492 -11.39 -19.38 -5.73
C GLY A 492 -12.91 -19.57 -5.88
N PHE A 493 -13.31 -20.71 -6.43
CA PHE A 493 -14.70 -21.13 -6.56
C PHE A 493 -15.03 -22.13 -5.46
N ALA A 494 -16.18 -21.94 -4.80
CA ALA A 494 -16.71 -22.94 -3.89
C ALA A 494 -16.97 -24.25 -4.65
N THR A 495 -16.66 -25.38 -4.02
CA THR A 495 -16.92 -26.71 -4.58
C THR A 495 -18.20 -27.30 -3.99
N ASP A 496 -18.78 -28.26 -4.69
CA ASP A 496 -19.89 -29.12 -4.25
C ASP A 496 -19.59 -30.53 -4.79
N ILE A 497 -18.67 -31.23 -4.10
CA ILE A 497 -18.19 -32.54 -4.59
C ILE A 497 -19.13 -33.69 -4.22
N ASN A 498 -19.97 -33.50 -3.19
CA ASN A 498 -21.00 -34.47 -2.82
C ASN A 498 -22.31 -34.31 -3.61
N GLY A 499 -22.46 -33.20 -4.38
CA GLY A 499 -23.58 -32.94 -5.28
C GLY A 499 -24.89 -32.64 -4.57
N ASP A 500 -24.85 -32.15 -3.32
CA ASP A 500 -26.05 -31.89 -2.51
C ASP A 500 -26.62 -30.45 -2.71
N GLY A 501 -25.98 -29.64 -3.56
CA GLY A 501 -26.39 -28.27 -3.89
C GLY A 501 -25.94 -27.23 -2.89
N VAL A 502 -25.11 -27.61 -1.90
CA VAL A 502 -24.52 -26.72 -0.88
C VAL A 502 -23.01 -26.65 -1.09
N ALA A 503 -22.42 -25.47 -0.89
CA ALA A 503 -20.98 -25.30 -0.98
C ALA A 503 -20.27 -26.12 0.11
N ASP A 504 -19.26 -26.90 -0.28
CA ASP A 504 -18.51 -27.78 0.62
C ASP A 504 -17.84 -27.00 1.74
N ARG A 505 -18.00 -27.51 2.97
CA ARG A 505 -17.15 -27.19 4.11
C ARG A 505 -16.43 -28.45 4.58
N VAL A 506 -15.17 -28.27 4.95
CA VAL A 506 -14.26 -29.40 5.24
C VAL A 506 -13.62 -29.22 6.63
N ASP A 507 -13.07 -30.31 7.13
CA ASP A 507 -12.13 -30.32 8.25
C ASP A 507 -10.70 -29.95 7.77
N ALA A 508 -9.73 -29.94 8.68
CA ALA A 508 -8.33 -29.62 8.37
C ALA A 508 -7.68 -30.62 7.40
N THR A 509 -8.23 -31.82 7.23
CA THR A 509 -7.72 -32.83 6.28
C THR A 509 -8.29 -32.65 4.86
N GLY A 510 -9.28 -31.76 4.69
CA GLY A 510 -9.98 -31.54 3.42
C GLY A 510 -11.17 -32.50 3.21
N THR A 511 -11.57 -33.25 4.23
CA THR A 511 -12.75 -34.11 4.19
C THR A 511 -14.02 -33.28 4.30
N VAL A 512 -14.98 -33.45 3.39
CA VAL A 512 -16.29 -32.77 3.46
C VAL A 512 -17.06 -33.27 4.64
N VAL A 513 -17.50 -32.33 5.50
CA VAL A 513 -18.20 -32.64 6.77
C VAL A 513 -19.58 -31.98 6.87
N ASN A 514 -19.91 -31.09 5.91
CA ASN A 514 -21.24 -30.49 5.81
C ASN A 514 -22.16 -31.29 4.88
N SER A 515 -23.46 -30.96 4.93
CA SER A 515 -24.47 -31.49 4.02
C SER A 515 -25.61 -30.49 3.90
N ALA A 516 -26.54 -30.70 2.96
CA ALA A 516 -27.75 -29.86 2.82
C ALA A 516 -28.57 -29.74 4.10
N ALA A 517 -28.51 -30.74 4.99
CA ALA A 517 -29.17 -30.71 6.31
C ALA A 517 -28.38 -29.92 7.38
N GLN A 518 -27.07 -29.80 7.22
CA GLN A 518 -26.14 -29.12 8.13
C GLN A 518 -25.14 -28.28 7.32
N PRO A 519 -25.58 -27.18 6.66
CA PRO A 519 -24.76 -26.47 5.69
C PRO A 519 -23.55 -25.74 6.29
N ASP A 520 -23.62 -25.41 7.59
CA ASP A 520 -22.56 -24.66 8.27
C ASP A 520 -21.55 -25.55 9.03
N SER A 521 -21.73 -26.89 9.00
CA SER A 521 -20.76 -27.82 9.60
C SER A 521 -19.45 -27.76 8.86
N GLY A 522 -18.34 -27.84 9.61
CA GLY A 522 -16.98 -27.77 9.06
C GLY A 522 -16.28 -26.44 9.31
N GLU A 523 -14.98 -26.54 9.50
CA GLU A 523 -14.12 -25.42 9.89
C GLU A 523 -13.77 -24.53 8.71
N PHE A 524 -13.51 -25.13 7.54
CA PHE A 524 -13.01 -24.44 6.36
C PHE A 524 -14.00 -24.52 5.19
N GLY A 525 -14.24 -23.38 4.51
CA GLY A 525 -14.91 -23.37 3.22
C GLY A 525 -13.97 -23.88 2.13
N ARG A 526 -14.39 -24.88 1.33
CA ARG A 526 -13.54 -25.46 0.29
C ARG A 526 -13.57 -24.67 -1.01
N LEU A 527 -12.40 -24.17 -1.44
CA LEU A 527 -12.23 -23.37 -2.66
C LEU A 527 -11.26 -24.05 -3.62
N ALA A 528 -11.62 -24.09 -4.91
CA ALA A 528 -10.72 -24.48 -5.99
C ALA A 528 -10.45 -23.26 -6.88
N TYR A 529 -9.17 -23.01 -7.19
CA TYR A 529 -8.81 -21.93 -8.09
C TYR A 529 -9.19 -22.31 -9.54
N GLN A 530 -9.93 -21.43 -10.19
CA GLN A 530 -10.40 -21.59 -11.56
C GLN A 530 -10.32 -20.27 -12.31
N GLN A 531 -10.47 -20.33 -13.63
CA GLN A 531 -10.51 -19.17 -14.52
C GLN A 531 -11.91 -18.93 -15.06
N ALA A 532 -12.42 -17.70 -14.93
CA ALA A 532 -13.71 -17.29 -15.46
C ALA A 532 -13.67 -15.88 -16.07
N GLY A 533 -14.64 -15.53 -16.89
CA GLY A 533 -14.84 -14.15 -17.29
C GLY A 533 -15.13 -13.28 -16.08
N ALA A 534 -14.61 -12.04 -16.07
CA ALA A 534 -14.94 -11.10 -14.99
C ALA A 534 -14.98 -9.65 -15.49
N ARG A 535 -15.78 -8.83 -14.80
CA ARG A 535 -15.90 -7.41 -15.08
C ARG A 535 -15.89 -6.61 -13.80
N PHE A 536 -14.97 -5.65 -13.72
CA PHE A 536 -14.91 -4.65 -12.66
C PHE A 536 -15.11 -3.26 -13.25
N ARG A 537 -15.93 -2.45 -12.60
CA ARG A 537 -16.17 -1.06 -12.98
C ARG A 537 -16.37 -0.19 -11.75
N GLY A 538 -16.01 1.08 -11.84
CA GLY A 538 -16.16 1.98 -10.72
C GLY A 538 -16.04 3.44 -11.11
N LEU A 539 -16.36 4.28 -10.13
CA LEU A 539 -16.26 5.73 -10.21
C LEU A 539 -15.41 6.22 -9.02
N GLU A 540 -14.61 7.24 -9.26
CA GLU A 540 -13.76 7.89 -8.27
C GLU A 540 -13.88 9.41 -8.42
N ALA A 541 -13.98 10.12 -7.31
CA ALA A 541 -14.03 11.58 -7.26
C ALA A 541 -13.13 12.11 -6.16
N GLU A 542 -12.40 13.16 -6.46
CA GLU A 542 -11.57 13.91 -5.53
C GLU A 542 -11.84 15.41 -5.72
N LEU A 543 -11.92 16.13 -4.62
CA LEU A 543 -12.09 17.58 -4.59
C LEU A 543 -11.19 18.17 -3.51
N SER A 544 -10.52 19.28 -3.80
CA SER A 544 -9.82 20.07 -2.80
C SER A 544 -9.96 21.55 -3.14
N TRP A 545 -10.40 22.33 -2.16
CA TRP A 545 -10.58 23.77 -2.31
C TRP A 545 -9.86 24.52 -1.20
N SER A 546 -8.93 25.37 -1.60
CA SER A 546 -8.20 26.27 -0.71
C SER A 546 -8.50 27.70 -1.15
N PRO A 547 -9.47 28.39 -0.52
CA PRO A 547 -9.78 29.78 -0.86
C PRO A 547 -8.55 30.68 -0.70
N ALA A 548 -8.39 31.66 -1.56
CA ALA A 548 -7.28 32.61 -1.48
C ALA A 548 -7.26 33.34 -0.13
N ALA A 549 -6.09 33.47 0.47
CA ALA A 549 -5.86 34.11 1.78
C ALA A 549 -6.68 33.51 2.94
N SER A 550 -7.19 32.30 2.79
CA SER A 550 -7.95 31.59 3.83
C SER A 550 -7.06 30.59 4.57
N PRO A 551 -7.20 30.44 5.89
CA PRO A 551 -6.52 29.39 6.66
C PRO A 551 -7.18 28.01 6.48
N TRP A 552 -8.31 27.96 5.78
CA TRP A 552 -9.11 26.75 5.60
C TRP A 552 -8.84 26.06 4.27
N ARG A 553 -8.84 24.73 4.29
CA ARG A 553 -8.92 23.89 3.11
C ARG A 553 -10.02 22.86 3.29
N PHE A 554 -10.81 22.66 2.26
CA PHE A 554 -11.91 21.71 2.21
C PHE A 554 -11.55 20.63 1.21
N SER A 555 -11.68 19.39 1.59
CA SER A 555 -11.42 18.24 0.72
C SER A 555 -12.57 17.27 0.76
N GLY A 556 -12.85 16.62 -0.38
CA GLY A 556 -13.88 15.61 -0.49
C GLY A 556 -13.42 14.46 -1.36
N MET A 557 -13.93 13.28 -1.09
CA MET A 557 -13.71 12.08 -1.88
C MET A 557 -14.97 11.25 -1.99
N ALA A 558 -15.13 10.54 -3.10
CA ALA A 558 -16.12 9.49 -3.25
C ALA A 558 -15.58 8.38 -4.14
N ASP A 559 -15.90 7.14 -3.82
CA ASP A 559 -15.60 6.00 -4.67
C ASP A 559 -16.66 4.91 -4.59
N ALA A 560 -16.81 4.18 -5.69
CA ALA A 560 -17.69 3.02 -5.78
C ALA A 560 -17.10 2.01 -6.77
N VAL A 561 -17.09 0.74 -6.38
CA VAL A 561 -16.60 -0.36 -7.21
C VAL A 561 -17.65 -1.46 -7.27
N ARG A 562 -17.81 -2.06 -8.45
CA ARG A 562 -18.61 -3.27 -8.65
C ARG A 562 -17.82 -4.28 -9.46
N GLY A 563 -17.63 -5.46 -8.88
CA GLY A 563 -17.05 -6.64 -9.53
C GLY A 563 -18.12 -7.71 -9.76
N THR A 564 -18.04 -8.39 -10.89
CA THR A 564 -18.80 -9.61 -11.21
C THR A 564 -17.85 -10.64 -11.82
N VAL A 565 -18.01 -11.89 -11.45
CA VAL A 565 -17.25 -13.05 -11.97
C VAL A 565 -18.25 -14.08 -12.46
N ASP A 566 -18.08 -14.56 -13.68
CA ASP A 566 -18.96 -15.56 -14.27
C ASP A 566 -18.91 -16.84 -13.42
N GLY A 567 -20.07 -17.39 -13.10
CA GLY A 567 -20.20 -18.55 -12.21
C GLY A 567 -20.18 -18.22 -10.71
N LEU A 568 -19.60 -17.08 -10.27
CA LEU A 568 -19.62 -16.63 -8.86
C LEU A 568 -20.67 -15.54 -8.58
N GLY A 569 -21.07 -14.77 -9.59
CA GLY A 569 -21.91 -13.60 -9.38
C GLY A 569 -21.11 -12.38 -8.92
N ALA A 570 -21.32 -11.89 -7.69
CA ALA A 570 -20.55 -10.77 -7.15
C ALA A 570 -19.09 -11.20 -6.85
N ALA A 571 -18.14 -10.36 -7.21
CA ALA A 571 -16.74 -10.56 -6.80
C ALA A 571 -16.65 -10.39 -5.27
N PRO A 572 -16.03 -11.35 -4.57
CA PRO A 572 -15.93 -11.30 -3.11
C PRO A 572 -15.07 -10.12 -2.64
N ARG A 573 -15.28 -9.70 -1.40
CA ARG A 573 -14.48 -8.68 -0.70
C ARG A 573 -14.30 -7.37 -1.45
N THR A 574 -15.35 -6.98 -2.21
CA THR A 574 -15.39 -5.70 -2.92
C THR A 574 -15.75 -4.58 -1.94
N PRO A 575 -15.03 -3.43 -1.94
CA PRO A 575 -15.36 -2.31 -1.06
C PRO A 575 -16.75 -1.73 -1.39
N PRO A 576 -17.50 -1.21 -0.39
CA PRO A 576 -18.76 -0.52 -0.60
C PRO A 576 -18.58 0.87 -1.24
N LEU A 577 -19.68 1.56 -1.55
CA LEU A 577 -19.66 3.00 -1.82
C LEU A 577 -19.14 3.74 -0.58
N ARG A 578 -18.15 4.63 -0.78
CA ARG A 578 -17.62 5.49 0.28
C ARG A 578 -17.69 6.96 -0.13
N ILE A 579 -17.99 7.82 0.85
CA ILE A 579 -17.98 9.28 0.70
C ILE A 579 -17.26 9.86 1.90
N GLY A 580 -16.29 10.72 1.67
CA GLY A 580 -15.48 11.37 2.70
C GLY A 580 -15.43 12.88 2.52
N ALA A 581 -15.34 13.59 3.63
CA ALA A 581 -15.12 15.03 3.66
C ALA A 581 -14.10 15.37 4.75
N THR A 582 -13.21 16.31 4.47
CA THR A 582 -12.21 16.79 5.43
C THR A 582 -12.14 18.31 5.38
N VAL A 583 -12.09 18.93 6.55
CA VAL A 583 -11.84 20.35 6.73
C VAL A 583 -10.52 20.50 7.46
N ASP A 584 -9.56 21.17 6.84
CA ASP A 584 -8.26 21.50 7.42
C ASP A 584 -8.22 22.98 7.82
N LEU A 585 -7.53 23.27 8.90
CA LEU A 585 -7.20 24.63 9.37
C LEU A 585 -5.69 24.74 9.56
N VAL A 586 -5.09 25.83 9.04
CA VAL A 586 -3.72 26.24 9.36
C VAL A 586 -3.72 27.72 9.70
N SER A 587 -3.49 28.06 10.97
CA SER A 587 -3.53 29.46 11.45
C SER A 587 -2.40 29.72 12.44
N GLY A 588 -1.38 30.46 12.00
CA GLY A 588 -0.16 30.69 12.79
C GLY A 588 0.53 29.36 13.17
N PRO A 589 0.79 29.14 14.48
CA PRO A 589 1.41 27.91 14.95
C PRO A 589 0.44 26.71 15.01
N TRP A 590 -0.85 26.96 14.90
CA TRP A 590 -1.89 25.94 15.00
C TRP A 590 -2.21 25.30 13.66
N ALA A 591 -2.36 24.00 13.65
CA ALA A 591 -2.94 23.28 12.53
C ALA A 591 -3.86 22.17 13.06
N GLY A 592 -4.88 21.83 12.29
CA GLY A 592 -5.78 20.76 12.67
C GLY A 592 -6.67 20.36 11.51
N PHE A 593 -7.38 19.25 11.68
CA PHE A 593 -8.40 18.81 10.74
C PHE A 593 -9.55 18.10 11.45
N VAL A 594 -10.68 18.04 10.78
CA VAL A 594 -11.77 17.12 11.07
C VAL A 594 -12.14 16.41 9.78
N SER A 595 -12.24 15.09 9.82
CA SER A 595 -12.65 14.27 8.68
C SER A 595 -13.81 13.35 9.05
N VAL A 596 -14.71 13.15 8.09
CA VAL A 596 -15.82 12.21 8.17
C VAL A 596 -15.76 11.30 6.97
N LEU A 597 -15.79 9.98 7.19
CA LEU A 597 -15.90 8.96 6.15
C LEU A 597 -17.13 8.11 6.40
N ARG A 598 -18.07 8.12 5.43
CA ARG A 598 -19.21 7.21 5.40
C ARG A 598 -18.95 6.09 4.40
N ALA A 599 -19.03 4.84 4.86
CA ALA A 599 -19.12 3.65 4.05
C ALA A 599 -20.55 3.11 4.08
N ALA A 600 -21.09 2.78 2.92
CA ALA A 600 -22.41 2.17 2.82
C ALA A 600 -22.39 0.68 3.20
N ASP A 601 -23.56 0.07 3.34
CA ASP A 601 -23.66 -1.37 3.50
C ASP A 601 -23.12 -2.10 2.26
N GLN A 602 -22.44 -3.23 2.46
CA GLN A 602 -22.06 -4.13 1.38
C GLN A 602 -22.85 -5.42 1.46
N ASN A 603 -23.87 -5.49 0.59
CA ASN A 603 -24.79 -6.64 0.51
C ASN A 603 -24.52 -7.55 -0.70
N ARG A 604 -23.49 -7.23 -1.51
CA ARG A 604 -23.09 -8.04 -2.66
C ARG A 604 -21.91 -8.91 -2.23
N THR A 605 -22.21 -10.14 -1.88
CA THR A 605 -21.28 -11.09 -1.31
C THR A 605 -20.90 -12.18 -2.31
N GLY A 606 -19.67 -12.69 -2.19
CA GLY A 606 -19.20 -13.89 -2.86
C GLY A 606 -19.45 -15.15 -2.02
N PRO A 607 -18.93 -16.31 -2.44
CA PRO A 607 -19.02 -17.56 -1.68
C PRO A 607 -18.42 -17.40 -0.27
N PHE A 608 -19.08 -18.00 0.73
CA PHE A 608 -18.71 -17.98 2.16
C PHE A 608 -18.55 -16.56 2.75
N GLU A 609 -19.14 -15.57 2.12
CA GLU A 609 -19.08 -14.18 2.55
C GLU A 609 -20.42 -13.70 3.08
N THR A 610 -20.42 -13.00 4.21
CA THR A 610 -21.60 -12.38 4.82
C THR A 610 -21.75 -10.92 4.37
N ALA A 611 -22.93 -10.33 4.46
CA ALA A 611 -23.14 -8.91 4.28
C ALA A 611 -22.41 -8.11 5.36
N THR A 612 -21.90 -6.92 5.01
CA THR A 612 -21.15 -6.06 5.92
C THR A 612 -21.93 -4.77 6.15
N PRO A 613 -22.25 -4.40 7.40
CA PRO A 613 -22.89 -3.13 7.73
C PRO A 613 -22.00 -1.93 7.37
N GLY A 614 -22.64 -0.86 6.95
CA GLY A 614 -21.97 0.41 6.74
C GLY A 614 -21.61 1.12 8.05
N TYR A 615 -20.68 2.05 7.99
CA TYR A 615 -20.22 2.81 9.17
C TYR A 615 -19.96 4.28 8.85
N THR A 616 -19.89 5.10 9.89
CA THR A 616 -19.44 6.49 9.82
C THR A 616 -18.25 6.68 10.75
N ARG A 617 -17.06 6.92 10.21
CA ARG A 617 -15.85 7.23 10.98
C ARG A 617 -15.62 8.74 11.02
N VAL A 618 -15.37 9.24 12.20
CA VAL A 618 -14.99 10.64 12.44
C VAL A 618 -13.61 10.67 13.08
N ASP A 619 -12.68 11.36 12.44
CA ASP A 619 -11.32 11.57 12.93
C ASP A 619 -11.03 13.08 13.02
N ALA A 620 -10.21 13.50 13.99
CA ALA A 620 -9.81 14.89 14.15
C ALA A 620 -8.39 15.00 14.71
N GLU A 621 -7.67 16.07 14.38
CA GLU A 621 -6.35 16.39 14.93
C GLU A 621 -6.25 17.86 15.27
N LEU A 622 -5.54 18.17 16.34
CA LEU A 622 -5.05 19.49 16.67
C LEU A 622 -3.55 19.39 16.90
N SER A 623 -2.79 20.30 16.30
CA SER A 623 -1.35 20.38 16.48
C SER A 623 -0.87 21.81 16.67
N TYR A 624 0.22 21.96 17.44
CA TYR A 624 0.87 23.23 17.75
C TYR A 624 2.36 23.17 17.38
N ARG A 625 2.81 24.10 16.55
CA ARG A 625 4.19 24.22 16.10
C ARG A 625 4.94 25.25 16.93
N LEU A 626 6.01 24.83 17.58
CA LEU A 626 6.92 25.67 18.37
C LEU A 626 8.27 25.75 17.64
N ALA A 627 8.67 26.97 17.27
CA ALA A 627 10.00 27.19 16.72
C ALA A 627 11.03 27.14 17.86
N LEU A 628 12.02 26.23 17.74
CA LEU A 628 13.12 26.06 18.71
C LEU A 628 14.42 26.74 18.25
N GLY A 629 14.37 27.51 17.18
CA GLY A 629 15.49 28.21 16.53
C GLY A 629 15.26 28.33 15.03
N ALA A 630 16.27 28.80 14.29
CA ALA A 630 16.13 29.14 12.86
C ALA A 630 15.66 27.96 11.96
N ASN A 631 16.01 26.71 12.30
CA ASN A 631 15.71 25.53 11.48
C ASN A 631 15.15 24.36 12.32
N ARG A 632 14.70 24.60 13.55
CA ARG A 632 14.19 23.54 14.43
C ARG A 632 12.74 23.84 14.81
N ILE A 633 11.87 22.87 14.56
CA ILE A 633 10.44 22.97 14.86
C ILE A 633 10.04 21.76 15.67
N ALA A 634 9.45 22.01 16.84
CA ALA A 634 8.73 21.00 17.62
C ALA A 634 7.24 21.11 17.30
N THR A 635 6.59 20.02 16.99
CA THR A 635 5.15 19.93 16.76
C THR A 635 4.55 18.99 17.79
N PHE A 636 3.73 19.53 18.68
CA PHE A 636 2.88 18.76 19.57
C PHE A 636 1.58 18.46 18.84
N PHE A 637 1.08 17.24 18.93
CA PHE A 637 -0.19 16.88 18.29
C PHE A 637 -1.03 15.98 19.18
N VAL A 638 -2.34 16.08 19.01
CA VAL A 638 -3.34 15.18 19.57
C VAL A 638 -4.32 14.83 18.46
N GLN A 639 -4.43 13.56 18.13
CA GLN A 639 -5.32 13.03 17.12
C GLN A 639 -6.32 12.06 17.75
N GLY A 640 -7.61 12.28 17.52
CA GLY A 640 -8.68 11.34 17.82
C GLY A 640 -9.03 10.56 16.57
N ARG A 641 -9.14 9.24 16.69
CA ARG A 641 -9.56 8.32 15.62
C ARG A 641 -10.82 7.59 16.04
N ASN A 642 -11.71 7.33 15.07
CA ASN A 642 -13.01 6.72 15.32
C ASN A 642 -13.74 7.35 16.52
N LEU A 643 -13.81 8.68 16.56
CA LEU A 643 -14.34 9.45 17.70
C LEU A 643 -15.79 9.08 18.05
N THR A 644 -16.56 8.59 17.08
CA THR A 644 -17.92 8.10 17.25
C THR A 644 -17.98 6.71 17.85
N ASN A 645 -16.84 6.03 18.04
CA ASN A 645 -16.72 4.66 18.58
C ASN A 645 -17.59 3.65 17.84
N GLN A 646 -17.62 3.71 16.52
CA GLN A 646 -18.37 2.78 15.66
C GLN A 646 -17.67 1.42 15.63
N ASP A 647 -18.46 0.34 15.63
CA ASP A 647 -17.99 -1.00 15.26
C ASP A 647 -17.75 -1.01 13.74
N ILE A 648 -16.49 -0.95 13.34
CA ILE A 648 -16.08 -0.86 11.94
C ILE A 648 -15.56 -2.21 11.51
N ARG A 649 -16.23 -2.79 10.50
CA ARG A 649 -15.83 -4.05 9.86
C ARG A 649 -15.66 -3.80 8.37
N LEU A 650 -14.50 -4.16 7.84
CA LEU A 650 -14.18 -3.87 6.45
C LEU A 650 -14.69 -5.00 5.54
N ALA A 651 -15.53 -4.68 4.58
CA ALA A 651 -16.01 -5.65 3.59
C ALA A 651 -14.88 -6.34 2.80
N THR A 652 -13.72 -5.71 2.74
CA THR A 652 -12.50 -6.22 2.09
C THR A 652 -11.71 -7.23 2.92
N SER A 653 -12.08 -7.42 4.20
CA SER A 653 -11.41 -8.36 5.11
C SER A 653 -11.98 -9.78 4.99
N TYR A 654 -11.11 -10.79 5.03
CA TYR A 654 -11.50 -12.19 5.14
C TYR A 654 -12.15 -12.53 6.48
N VAL A 655 -11.69 -11.85 7.53
CA VAL A 655 -12.07 -12.12 8.92
C VAL A 655 -12.93 -11.01 9.52
N LYS A 656 -13.66 -10.27 8.70
CA LYS A 656 -14.46 -9.10 9.11
C LYS A 656 -15.49 -9.42 10.23
N ASP A 657 -16.03 -10.62 10.23
CA ASP A 657 -17.01 -11.02 11.24
C ASP A 657 -16.38 -11.40 12.58
N LEU A 658 -15.05 -11.59 12.62
CA LEU A 658 -14.25 -11.96 13.79
C LEU A 658 -13.40 -10.80 14.31
N VAL A 659 -13.00 -9.89 13.43
CA VAL A 659 -11.96 -8.90 13.69
C VAL A 659 -12.46 -7.49 13.31
N PRO A 660 -13.09 -6.76 14.26
CA PRO A 660 -13.42 -5.36 14.07
C PRO A 660 -12.15 -4.50 14.12
N LEU A 661 -12.20 -3.32 13.50
CA LEU A 661 -11.15 -2.29 13.65
C LEU A 661 -11.15 -1.71 15.07
N PRO A 662 -10.05 -1.03 15.49
CA PRO A 662 -9.99 -0.35 16.77
C PRO A 662 -11.17 0.61 17.00
N GLY A 663 -11.71 0.62 18.21
CA GLY A 663 -12.67 1.59 18.67
C GLY A 663 -12.04 2.99 18.77
N ARG A 664 -12.70 3.89 19.51
CA ARG A 664 -12.19 5.26 19.74
C ARG A 664 -10.80 5.22 20.34
N SER A 665 -9.88 5.96 19.70
CA SER A 665 -8.53 6.16 20.23
C SER A 665 -8.13 7.63 20.24
N VAL A 666 -7.16 7.94 21.10
CA VAL A 666 -6.45 9.21 21.13
C VAL A 666 -4.96 8.93 21.01
N TRP A 667 -4.37 9.45 19.93
CA TRP A 667 -2.93 9.42 19.70
C TRP A 667 -2.34 10.79 19.94
N ALA A 668 -1.44 10.90 20.90
CA ALA A 668 -0.78 12.15 21.26
C ALA A 668 0.74 11.98 21.14
N GLY A 669 1.43 13.05 20.74
CA GLY A 669 2.88 12.96 20.57
C GLY A 669 3.58 14.26 20.29
N LEU A 670 4.88 14.13 20.11
CA LEU A 670 5.84 15.16 19.78
C LEU A 670 6.60 14.78 18.53
N ARG A 671 6.67 15.69 17.57
CA ARG A 671 7.55 15.58 16.40
C ARG A 671 8.54 16.74 16.41
N VAL A 672 9.82 16.45 16.28
CA VAL A 672 10.87 17.47 16.16
C VAL A 672 11.53 17.34 14.80
N LYS A 673 11.57 18.44 14.05
CA LYS A 673 12.32 18.55 12.77
C LYS A 673 13.44 19.55 12.93
N MET A 674 14.63 19.21 12.36
CA MET A 674 15.82 20.05 12.38
C MET A 674 16.55 20.03 11.03
#